data_7990360dcd42f9ddce8215edb427e7ba
#
_entry.id   7990360dcd42f9ddce8215edb427e7ba
#
_cell.length_a   1.000
_cell.length_b   1.000
_cell.length_c   1.000
_cell.angle_alpha   90.00
_cell.angle_beta   90.00
_cell.angle_gamma   90.00
#
_symmetry.space_group_name_H-M   'P 1'
#
loop_
_entity.id
_entity.type
_entity.pdbx_description
1 polymer ?
#
loop_
_entity_poly.entity_id
_entity_poly.type
_entity_poly.pdbx_seq_one_letter_code
_entity_poly.pdbx_strand_id
1 'polypeptide(L)'
;MNNKGRIDNNMEKVKLLDGLFKVSQDKGKEYLEYLDVDRLVAPCYEAIGKTSKKPRYGGWESMAISGHSLGHFLSALASMYVAEGDENLKSKLDYAVSELAYLQTFDEKGYVSGFPRECFDKVFTGEFNVTRFELGDSWVPWYSIHKIYAGLIDAYVLTGNEQALEVVIKMADWAKKGSDNLTEEQFDRMLYCEHGGMCEAMANLYEITKNKDYLDLSRRFYHKETLTPLTKLEDELEGKHANTQIPKVIGAARLYEIIGNEDYKKAAIFFWDVVTRSRSYVIGGNSRDEHFGKADTEKLGVTTAETCNTYNMLKLTEHLYSWNHDSRYMDYYENALYNHILASQDPESGMKTYFVSTKPGHFKVYCSPDNSFWCCTGTGMENPARYIRNIYYRDNDDLYVNLYISSEIKLEDKGIILKQETNFPESDSTRFVFEEGEEKFININIRVPYWVNGEVKVVVNGSTEYSKAEKGYISIEGNWNKGDIIDVKLPMNIHVYASKEDKSKIAFMYGPIVLAGALGRENFPETDILGDQLKLNHYPGIIVPTLVTDNLNIEEFIKPVNISKLIFETEAIGEPGNVKCTLIPFYALHHQRYTIYWTRMTSEEYKKNELASADYQEKLDRITIDSVNPNEQQPEIEHKMKCKNSTSDYSSEAGRGWRESMDDGYFSYEMCVDSDEQNYLAVTYWGSDKECFIDGKRYIREFNIYVDGTLILQETLNENKPYALFDKFYVIPKEFTNGKGKIEVKFTSSDEKIAGRIFGIRIVSKNEL
;
A
#
# COMPACT_ATOMS: atom_id res chain seq x y z
N MET A 1 -8.40 -37.47 5.08
CA MET A 1 -7.97 -36.15 5.55
C MET A 1 -9.20 -35.24 5.49
N ASN A 2 -9.76 -34.95 6.65
CA ASN A 2 -10.97 -34.11 6.73
C ASN A 2 -10.56 -32.64 6.72
N ASN A 3 -10.21 -32.09 5.56
CA ASN A 3 -10.25 -30.64 5.37
C ASN A 3 -11.73 -30.25 5.28
N LYS A 4 -12.37 -29.98 6.39
CA LYS A 4 -13.63 -29.24 6.40
C LYS A 4 -13.31 -27.87 5.84
N GLY A 5 -13.85 -27.58 4.65
CA GLY A 5 -13.62 -26.37 3.90
C GLY A 5 -13.81 -25.13 4.76
N ARG A 6 -12.83 -24.24 4.69
CA ARG A 6 -12.80 -23.00 5.43
C ARG A 6 -13.56 -21.90 4.69
N ILE A 7 -14.83 -21.85 4.90
CA ILE A 7 -15.54 -20.61 5.02
C ILE A 7 -15.76 -20.46 6.54
N ASP A 8 -14.87 -19.70 7.17
CA ASP A 8 -14.88 -19.22 8.57
C ASP A 8 -15.48 -20.15 9.67
N ASN A 9 -15.40 -21.47 9.53
CA ASN A 9 -15.85 -22.42 10.56
C ASN A 9 -14.92 -22.47 11.79
N ASN A 10 -13.89 -21.61 11.87
CA ASN A 10 -12.97 -21.49 12.99
C ASN A 10 -12.94 -20.08 13.58
N MET A 11 -14.00 -19.31 13.43
CA MET A 11 -14.13 -18.08 14.22
C MET A 11 -14.60 -18.46 15.64
N GLU A 12 -13.65 -18.93 16.43
CA GLU A 12 -13.77 -18.87 17.86
C GLU A 12 -14.12 -17.41 18.23
N LYS A 13 -14.94 -17.20 19.25
CA LYS A 13 -15.32 -15.84 19.65
C LYS A 13 -14.09 -15.15 20.24
N VAL A 14 -13.40 -14.40 19.40
CA VAL A 14 -12.28 -13.54 19.80
C VAL A 14 -12.77 -12.11 19.93
N LYS A 15 -12.41 -11.48 21.05
CA LYS A 15 -12.71 -10.07 21.33
C LYS A 15 -11.43 -9.33 21.66
N LEU A 16 -11.23 -8.14 21.09
CA LEU A 16 -10.16 -7.24 21.49
C LEU A 16 -10.46 -6.63 22.87
N LEU A 17 -9.42 -6.54 23.69
CA LEU A 17 -9.43 -5.77 24.93
C LEU A 17 -8.73 -4.42 24.71
N ASP A 18 -8.74 -3.57 25.74
CA ASP A 18 -8.12 -2.25 25.66
C ASP A 18 -6.66 -2.34 25.16
N GLY A 19 -6.31 -1.46 24.24
CA GLY A 19 -5.01 -1.41 23.60
C GLY A 19 -5.04 -0.80 22.21
N LEU A 20 -3.90 -0.81 21.56
CA LEU A 20 -3.64 -0.16 20.27
C LEU A 20 -4.64 -0.56 19.18
N PHE A 21 -4.87 -1.87 19.01
CA PHE A 21 -5.79 -2.39 18.00
C PHE A 21 -7.27 -2.12 18.32
N LYS A 22 -7.64 -2.09 19.60
CA LYS A 22 -9.01 -1.75 20.00
C LYS A 22 -9.35 -0.31 19.65
N VAL A 23 -8.44 0.62 19.92
CA VAL A 23 -8.61 2.04 19.53
C VAL A 23 -8.81 2.18 18.02
N SER A 24 -8.00 1.49 17.22
CA SER A 24 -8.12 1.50 15.76
C SER A 24 -9.41 0.83 15.29
N GLN A 25 -9.84 -0.26 15.94
CA GLN A 25 -11.10 -0.94 15.64
C GLN A 25 -12.30 -0.05 15.92
N ASP A 26 -12.29 0.68 17.05
CA ASP A 26 -13.35 1.62 17.42
C ASP A 26 -13.48 2.75 16.39
N LYS A 27 -12.35 3.30 15.91
CA LYS A 27 -12.35 4.29 14.82
C LYS A 27 -12.87 3.73 13.50
N GLY A 28 -12.59 2.47 13.20
CA GLY A 28 -13.17 1.76 12.07
C GLY A 28 -14.68 1.60 12.20
N LYS A 29 -15.16 1.23 13.40
CA LYS A 29 -16.59 1.13 13.73
C LYS A 29 -17.30 2.46 13.60
N GLU A 30 -16.77 3.55 14.18
CA GLU A 30 -17.29 4.90 14.06
C GLU A 30 -17.52 5.29 12.58
N TYR A 31 -16.57 4.96 11.69
CA TYR A 31 -16.73 5.24 10.26
C TYR A 31 -17.83 4.38 9.62
N LEU A 32 -17.97 3.10 9.97
CA LEU A 32 -19.07 2.26 9.47
C LEU A 32 -20.45 2.76 9.96
N GLU A 33 -20.53 3.27 11.18
CA GLU A 33 -21.75 3.89 11.73
C GLU A 33 -22.08 5.21 11.02
N TYR A 34 -21.08 6.01 10.69
CA TYR A 34 -21.21 7.27 9.95
C TYR A 34 -21.75 7.08 8.53
N LEU A 35 -21.31 6.03 7.82
CA LEU A 35 -21.70 5.81 6.43
C LEU A 35 -23.21 5.52 6.29
N ASP A 36 -23.85 6.18 5.32
CA ASP A 36 -25.28 6.08 5.04
C ASP A 36 -25.56 5.05 3.95
N VAL A 37 -26.35 4.04 4.28
CA VAL A 37 -26.71 2.93 3.36
C VAL A 37 -27.39 3.44 2.11
N ASP A 38 -28.36 4.39 2.23
CA ASP A 38 -29.11 4.89 1.07
C ASP A 38 -28.21 5.62 0.06
N ARG A 39 -27.11 6.23 0.54
CA ARG A 39 -26.10 6.84 -0.33
C ARG A 39 -25.20 5.79 -1.00
N LEU A 40 -24.83 4.70 -0.30
CA LEU A 40 -24.04 3.62 -0.86
C LEU A 40 -24.82 2.76 -1.87
N VAL A 41 -26.12 2.59 -1.66
CA VAL A 41 -27.03 1.84 -2.58
C VAL A 41 -27.50 2.71 -3.75
N ALA A 42 -27.35 4.04 -3.68
CA ALA A 42 -27.81 4.96 -4.72
C ALA A 42 -27.35 4.58 -6.14
N PRO A 43 -26.08 4.20 -6.39
CA PRO A 43 -25.64 3.72 -7.69
C PRO A 43 -26.45 2.52 -8.22
N CYS A 44 -26.89 1.63 -7.32
CA CYS A 44 -27.70 0.46 -7.70
C CYS A 44 -29.10 0.84 -8.18
N TYR A 45 -29.71 1.88 -7.59
CA TYR A 45 -30.98 2.46 -8.07
C TYR A 45 -30.81 3.09 -9.45
N GLU A 46 -29.74 3.88 -9.61
CA GLU A 46 -29.47 4.60 -10.85
C GLU A 46 -29.13 3.66 -12.00
N ALA A 47 -28.40 2.54 -11.74
CA ALA A 47 -28.07 1.53 -12.72
C ALA A 47 -29.28 0.87 -13.39
N ILE A 48 -30.45 0.86 -12.72
CA ILE A 48 -31.71 0.35 -13.26
C ILE A 48 -32.71 1.46 -13.64
N GLY A 49 -32.21 2.71 -13.75
CA GLY A 49 -33.02 3.87 -14.14
C GLY A 49 -34.03 4.34 -13.08
N LYS A 50 -33.85 3.98 -11.81
CA LYS A 50 -34.71 4.43 -10.70
C LYS A 50 -34.09 5.60 -9.96
N THR A 51 -34.96 6.45 -9.38
CA THR A 51 -34.52 7.53 -8.48
C THR A 51 -34.06 6.94 -7.15
N SER A 52 -32.84 7.25 -6.76
CA SER A 52 -32.25 6.87 -5.47
C SER A 52 -32.94 7.62 -4.31
N LYS A 53 -32.96 7.03 -3.12
CA LYS A 53 -33.51 7.64 -1.90
C LYS A 53 -32.69 8.84 -1.43
N LYS A 54 -31.37 8.79 -1.62
CA LYS A 54 -30.39 9.85 -1.32
C LYS A 54 -29.35 9.97 -2.45
N PRO A 55 -28.69 11.14 -2.60
CA PRO A 55 -27.60 11.27 -3.56
C PRO A 55 -26.45 10.33 -3.20
N ARG A 56 -25.80 9.75 -4.23
CA ARG A 56 -24.60 8.92 -4.07
C ARG A 56 -23.46 9.71 -3.40
N TYR A 57 -22.49 8.99 -2.88
CA TYR A 57 -21.23 9.57 -2.42
C TYR A 57 -20.39 10.13 -3.59
N GLY A 58 -19.42 11.00 -3.25
CA GLY A 58 -18.46 11.54 -4.22
C GLY A 58 -17.27 10.61 -4.47
N GLY A 59 -16.20 11.17 -5.05
CA GLY A 59 -15.00 10.41 -5.39
C GLY A 59 -15.30 9.26 -6.36
N TRP A 60 -14.72 8.09 -6.13
CA TRP A 60 -14.91 6.93 -7.02
C TRP A 60 -16.36 6.41 -7.05
N GLU A 61 -17.16 6.64 -6.02
CA GLU A 61 -18.59 6.29 -6.04
C GLU A 61 -19.42 7.18 -6.96
N SER A 62 -18.88 8.29 -7.47
CA SER A 62 -19.49 9.10 -8.53
C SER A 62 -18.89 8.86 -9.93
N MET A 63 -17.96 7.89 -10.06
CA MET A 63 -17.28 7.52 -11.30
C MET A 63 -17.81 6.18 -11.85
N ALA A 64 -17.25 5.73 -12.97
CA ALA A 64 -17.68 4.49 -13.66
C ALA A 64 -17.45 3.19 -12.86
N ILE A 65 -16.68 3.23 -11.76
CA ILE A 65 -16.42 2.11 -10.86
C ILE A 65 -17.43 2.02 -9.70
N SER A 66 -18.40 2.91 -9.64
CA SER A 66 -19.35 3.03 -8.54
C SER A 66 -20.04 1.71 -8.16
N GLY A 67 -20.38 1.57 -6.88
CA GLY A 67 -20.99 0.37 -6.30
C GLY A 67 -20.01 -0.62 -5.67
N HIS A 68 -18.70 -0.48 -5.88
CA HIS A 68 -17.70 -1.36 -5.27
C HIS A 68 -17.61 -1.15 -3.74
N SER A 69 -17.76 0.09 -3.26
CA SER A 69 -17.68 0.41 -1.83
C SER A 69 -18.82 -0.21 -1.03
N LEU A 70 -19.99 -0.40 -1.64
CA LEU A 70 -21.10 -1.11 -0.98
C LEU A 70 -20.70 -2.55 -0.63
N GLY A 71 -20.00 -3.26 -1.52
CA GLY A 71 -19.53 -4.62 -1.25
C GLY A 71 -18.54 -4.68 -0.08
N HIS A 72 -17.55 -3.78 -0.07
CA HIS A 72 -16.62 -3.64 1.06
C HIS A 72 -17.34 -3.29 2.38
N PHE A 73 -18.33 -2.43 2.30
CA PHE A 73 -19.13 -2.04 3.45
C PHE A 73 -19.92 -3.24 4.03
N LEU A 74 -20.52 -4.09 3.19
CA LEU A 74 -21.18 -5.32 3.65
C LEU A 74 -20.20 -6.26 4.35
N SER A 75 -19.02 -6.51 3.76
CA SER A 75 -17.96 -7.33 4.38
C SER A 75 -17.49 -6.75 5.72
N ALA A 76 -17.31 -5.43 5.77
CA ALA A 76 -16.87 -4.72 6.98
C ALA A 76 -17.91 -4.78 8.09
N LEU A 77 -19.20 -4.54 7.78
CA LEU A 77 -20.30 -4.65 8.74
C LEU A 77 -20.43 -6.06 9.31
N ALA A 78 -20.39 -7.08 8.43
CA ALA A 78 -20.49 -8.47 8.83
C ALA A 78 -19.32 -8.88 9.76
N SER A 79 -18.09 -8.50 9.38
CA SER A 79 -16.89 -8.78 10.20
C SER A 79 -16.91 -8.00 11.52
N MET A 80 -17.33 -6.73 11.52
CA MET A 80 -17.39 -5.90 12.73
C MET A 80 -18.50 -6.40 13.70
N TYR A 81 -19.61 -6.88 13.17
CA TYR A 81 -20.64 -7.53 13.99
C TYR A 81 -20.08 -8.76 14.71
N VAL A 82 -19.29 -9.59 14.03
CA VAL A 82 -18.64 -10.75 14.66
C VAL A 82 -17.66 -10.30 15.74
N ALA A 83 -16.89 -9.24 15.49
CA ALA A 83 -15.89 -8.74 16.44
C ALA A 83 -16.50 -8.09 17.70
N GLU A 84 -17.63 -7.39 17.55
CA GLU A 84 -18.21 -6.54 18.60
C GLU A 84 -19.54 -7.05 19.17
N GLY A 85 -20.30 -7.84 18.39
CA GLY A 85 -21.66 -8.26 18.75
C GLY A 85 -22.70 -7.13 18.71
N ASP A 86 -22.43 -6.05 17.92
CA ASP A 86 -23.30 -4.86 17.89
C ASP A 86 -24.47 -5.04 16.92
N GLU A 87 -25.67 -5.20 17.47
CA GLU A 87 -26.90 -5.41 16.69
C GLU A 87 -27.28 -4.21 15.80
N ASN A 88 -26.77 -3.00 16.05
CA ASN A 88 -27.00 -1.87 15.15
C ASN A 88 -26.27 -2.06 13.83
N LEU A 89 -25.01 -2.57 13.87
CA LEU A 89 -24.25 -2.90 12.67
C LEU A 89 -24.92 -4.01 11.87
N LYS A 90 -25.42 -5.04 12.57
CA LYS A 90 -26.19 -6.11 11.92
C LYS A 90 -27.46 -5.59 11.28
N SER A 91 -28.23 -4.75 11.96
CA SER A 91 -29.44 -4.14 11.41
C SER A 91 -29.14 -3.30 10.17
N LYS A 92 -28.01 -2.59 10.17
CA LYS A 92 -27.53 -1.78 9.03
C LYS A 92 -27.13 -2.68 7.85
N LEU A 93 -26.48 -3.80 8.12
CA LEU A 93 -26.16 -4.83 7.13
C LEU A 93 -27.44 -5.43 6.52
N ASP A 94 -28.38 -5.87 7.37
CA ASP A 94 -29.64 -6.48 6.93
C ASP A 94 -30.47 -5.51 6.09
N TYR A 95 -30.46 -4.22 6.43
CA TYR A 95 -31.10 -3.19 5.63
C TYR A 95 -30.45 -3.05 4.25
N ALA A 96 -29.11 -2.99 4.17
CA ALA A 96 -28.41 -2.89 2.90
C ALA A 96 -28.65 -4.13 2.00
N VAL A 97 -28.65 -5.32 2.57
CA VAL A 97 -29.00 -6.57 1.87
C VAL A 97 -30.46 -6.52 1.38
N SER A 98 -31.40 -6.04 2.18
CA SER A 98 -32.81 -5.94 1.78
C SER A 98 -33.03 -4.97 0.61
N GLU A 99 -32.26 -3.89 0.55
CA GLU A 99 -32.28 -2.96 -0.59
C GLU A 99 -31.75 -3.63 -1.87
N LEU A 100 -30.64 -4.38 -1.78
CA LEU A 100 -30.14 -5.14 -2.91
C LEU A 100 -31.14 -6.20 -3.38
N ALA A 101 -31.78 -6.93 -2.46
CA ALA A 101 -32.81 -7.91 -2.77
C ALA A 101 -34.04 -7.28 -3.46
N TYR A 102 -34.46 -6.10 -2.97
CA TYR A 102 -35.56 -5.34 -3.60
C TYR A 102 -35.17 -4.90 -5.02
N LEU A 103 -33.99 -4.33 -5.21
CA LEU A 103 -33.52 -3.87 -6.52
C LEU A 103 -33.36 -5.02 -7.52
N GLN A 104 -32.89 -6.19 -7.05
CA GLN A 104 -32.75 -7.39 -7.89
C GLN A 104 -34.09 -7.86 -8.48
N THR A 105 -35.23 -7.57 -7.85
CA THR A 105 -36.55 -7.93 -8.38
C THR A 105 -36.91 -7.23 -9.71
N PHE A 106 -36.20 -6.17 -10.06
CA PHE A 106 -36.41 -5.42 -11.33
C PHE A 106 -35.56 -5.94 -12.48
N ASP A 107 -34.68 -6.91 -12.21
CA ASP A 107 -33.84 -7.55 -13.23
C ASP A 107 -34.24 -9.04 -13.38
N GLU A 108 -34.83 -9.40 -14.51
CA GLU A 108 -35.33 -10.76 -14.77
C GLU A 108 -34.19 -11.80 -14.84
N LYS A 109 -32.94 -11.34 -15.06
CA LYS A 109 -31.77 -12.22 -15.13
C LYS A 109 -31.10 -12.42 -13.75
N GLY A 110 -31.53 -11.67 -12.71
CA GLY A 110 -31.03 -11.78 -11.33
C GLY A 110 -29.79 -10.94 -11.03
N TYR A 111 -29.45 -9.96 -11.88
CA TYR A 111 -28.35 -9.03 -11.66
C TYR A 111 -28.75 -7.91 -10.68
N VAL A 112 -27.81 -7.51 -9.82
CA VAL A 112 -27.92 -6.28 -9.02
C VAL A 112 -26.52 -5.73 -8.69
N SER A 113 -26.28 -4.48 -9.03
CA SER A 113 -25.04 -3.75 -8.66
C SER A 113 -25.21 -2.26 -8.97
N GLY A 114 -24.32 -1.42 -8.44
CA GLY A 114 -24.15 -0.04 -8.89
C GLY A 114 -23.49 0.09 -10.25
N PHE A 115 -23.09 -1.02 -10.86
CA PHE A 115 -22.51 -1.08 -12.20
C PHE A 115 -23.57 -1.48 -13.23
N PRO A 116 -23.70 -0.76 -14.38
CA PRO A 116 -24.74 -1.08 -15.37
C PRO A 116 -24.56 -2.46 -15.99
N ARG A 117 -25.65 -3.26 -16.07
CA ARG A 117 -25.63 -4.61 -16.62
C ARG A 117 -25.30 -4.63 -18.11
N GLU A 118 -25.64 -3.58 -18.86
CA GLU A 118 -25.45 -3.48 -20.31
C GLU A 118 -23.99 -3.69 -20.72
N CYS A 119 -23.03 -3.33 -19.87
CA CYS A 119 -21.61 -3.66 -20.08
C CYS A 119 -21.41 -5.17 -20.23
N PHE A 120 -21.97 -5.95 -19.32
CA PHE A 120 -21.85 -7.41 -19.32
C PHE A 120 -22.66 -8.06 -20.45
N ASP A 121 -23.86 -7.54 -20.74
CA ASP A 121 -24.66 -8.02 -21.87
C ASP A 121 -23.86 -7.90 -23.17
N LYS A 122 -23.10 -6.83 -23.37
CA LYS A 122 -22.16 -6.64 -24.48
C LYS A 122 -21.02 -7.65 -24.43
N VAL A 123 -20.36 -7.81 -23.30
CA VAL A 123 -19.26 -8.77 -23.11
C VAL A 123 -19.70 -10.19 -23.43
N PHE A 124 -20.89 -10.59 -22.98
CA PHE A 124 -21.44 -11.94 -23.20
C PHE A 124 -21.84 -12.24 -24.64
N THR A 125 -21.78 -11.28 -25.58
CA THR A 125 -21.86 -11.56 -27.02
C THR A 125 -20.56 -12.14 -27.58
N GLY A 126 -19.44 -12.03 -26.84
CA GLY A 126 -18.10 -12.41 -27.30
C GLY A 126 -17.39 -11.32 -28.13
N GLU A 127 -18.08 -10.22 -28.46
CA GLU A 127 -17.54 -9.08 -29.21
C GLU A 127 -17.34 -7.89 -28.26
N PHE A 128 -16.12 -7.72 -27.75
CA PHE A 128 -15.78 -6.67 -26.80
C PHE A 128 -14.33 -6.23 -26.95
N ASN A 129 -14.07 -4.96 -26.61
CA ASN A 129 -12.73 -4.44 -26.41
C ASN A 129 -12.26 -4.78 -24.99
N VAL A 130 -10.96 -4.97 -24.83
CA VAL A 130 -10.36 -5.23 -23.51
C VAL A 130 -8.97 -4.59 -23.40
N THR A 131 -8.73 -3.93 -22.30
CA THR A 131 -7.42 -3.48 -21.81
C THR A 131 -7.21 -3.98 -20.39
N ARG A 132 -6.10 -3.61 -19.75
CA ARG A 132 -5.86 -3.98 -18.33
C ARG A 132 -6.97 -3.51 -17.40
N PHE A 133 -7.57 -2.35 -17.68
CA PHE A 133 -8.54 -1.67 -16.81
C PHE A 133 -9.89 -1.40 -17.49
N GLU A 134 -10.07 -1.78 -18.76
CA GLU A 134 -11.32 -1.58 -19.47
C GLU A 134 -11.79 -2.89 -20.08
N LEU A 135 -13.09 -3.15 -19.97
CA LEU A 135 -13.77 -4.28 -20.58
C LEU A 135 -15.14 -3.81 -21.10
N GLY A 136 -15.38 -4.01 -22.41
CA GLY A 136 -16.63 -3.60 -23.03
C GLY A 136 -16.89 -2.09 -22.92
N ASP A 137 -15.82 -1.28 -23.02
CA ASP A 137 -15.81 0.18 -22.89
C ASP A 137 -16.19 0.69 -21.47
N SER A 138 -15.95 -0.14 -20.46
CA SER A 138 -16.25 0.18 -19.07
C SER A 138 -15.06 -0.11 -18.14
N TRP A 139 -14.87 0.71 -17.11
CA TRP A 139 -13.75 0.60 -16.16
C TRP A 139 -13.96 -0.54 -15.17
N VAL A 140 -13.12 -1.58 -15.25
CA VAL A 140 -13.01 -2.76 -14.37
C VAL A 140 -14.34 -3.36 -13.88
N PRO A 141 -15.28 -3.75 -14.77
CA PRO A 141 -16.63 -4.15 -14.37
C PRO A 141 -16.66 -5.39 -13.45
N TRP A 142 -15.87 -6.43 -13.73
CA TRP A 142 -15.79 -7.61 -12.85
C TRP A 142 -15.21 -7.30 -11.48
N TYR A 143 -14.20 -6.41 -11.40
CA TYR A 143 -13.67 -5.93 -10.13
C TYR A 143 -14.76 -5.26 -9.30
N SER A 144 -15.54 -4.35 -9.88
CA SER A 144 -16.58 -3.61 -9.18
C SER A 144 -17.64 -4.55 -8.59
N ILE A 145 -18.21 -5.45 -9.41
CA ILE A 145 -19.27 -6.37 -8.92
C ILE A 145 -18.72 -7.48 -8.02
N HIS A 146 -17.44 -7.86 -8.16
CA HIS A 146 -16.80 -8.81 -7.25
C HIS A 146 -16.99 -8.41 -5.77
N LYS A 147 -16.92 -7.11 -5.47
CA LYS A 147 -17.08 -6.62 -4.09
C LYS A 147 -18.48 -6.91 -3.55
N ILE A 148 -19.50 -6.81 -4.39
CA ILE A 148 -20.88 -7.18 -4.01
C ILE A 148 -20.98 -8.69 -3.76
N TYR A 149 -20.38 -9.56 -4.61
CA TYR A 149 -20.32 -11.00 -4.37
C TYR A 149 -19.67 -11.31 -3.02
N ALA A 150 -18.49 -10.75 -2.77
CA ALA A 150 -17.76 -10.97 -1.52
C ALA A 150 -18.56 -10.49 -0.31
N GLY A 151 -19.13 -9.27 -0.37
CA GLY A 151 -19.91 -8.70 0.73
C GLY A 151 -21.19 -9.49 1.06
N LEU A 152 -21.89 -10.00 0.05
CA LEU A 152 -23.08 -10.85 0.26
C LEU A 152 -22.71 -12.23 0.81
N ILE A 153 -21.59 -12.81 0.36
CA ILE A 153 -21.08 -14.09 0.90
C ILE A 153 -20.71 -13.89 2.38
N ASP A 154 -19.98 -12.83 2.71
CA ASP A 154 -19.60 -12.52 4.09
C ASP A 154 -20.82 -12.26 4.98
N ALA A 155 -21.83 -11.53 4.47
CA ALA A 155 -23.09 -11.31 5.17
C ALA A 155 -23.79 -12.62 5.55
N TYR A 156 -23.83 -13.60 4.63
CA TYR A 156 -24.38 -14.92 4.92
C TYR A 156 -23.52 -15.71 5.91
N VAL A 157 -22.23 -15.85 5.60
CA VAL A 157 -21.33 -16.73 6.36
C VAL A 157 -21.14 -16.26 7.78
N LEU A 158 -20.98 -14.94 7.98
CA LEU A 158 -20.64 -14.35 9.27
C LEU A 158 -21.85 -14.03 10.14
N THR A 159 -23.01 -13.75 9.54
CA THR A 159 -24.19 -13.32 10.31
C THR A 159 -25.44 -14.20 10.13
N GLY A 160 -25.38 -15.19 9.23
CA GLY A 160 -26.51 -16.05 8.91
C GLY A 160 -27.62 -15.36 8.12
N ASN A 161 -27.30 -14.27 7.36
CA ASN A 161 -28.30 -13.57 6.57
C ASN A 161 -28.65 -14.37 5.31
N GLU A 162 -29.76 -15.16 5.38
CA GLU A 162 -30.24 -16.01 4.29
C GLU A 162 -30.61 -15.20 3.02
N GLN A 163 -31.11 -13.97 3.18
CA GLN A 163 -31.44 -13.13 2.05
C GLN A 163 -30.21 -12.76 1.22
N ALA A 164 -29.06 -12.55 1.89
CA ALA A 164 -27.79 -12.31 1.18
C ALA A 164 -27.39 -13.50 0.32
N LEU A 165 -27.58 -14.74 0.82
CA LEU A 165 -27.34 -15.94 0.04
C LEU A 165 -28.27 -16.04 -1.17
N GLU A 166 -29.55 -15.74 -1.01
CA GLU A 166 -30.51 -15.74 -2.13
C GLU A 166 -30.13 -14.74 -3.20
N VAL A 167 -29.69 -13.53 -2.83
CA VAL A 167 -29.26 -12.49 -3.77
C VAL A 167 -28.00 -12.90 -4.52
N VAL A 168 -26.99 -13.41 -3.82
CA VAL A 168 -25.71 -13.77 -4.46
C VAL A 168 -25.84 -15.00 -5.36
N ILE A 169 -26.71 -15.96 -5.03
CA ILE A 169 -27.02 -17.12 -5.88
C ILE A 169 -27.58 -16.65 -7.23
N LYS A 170 -28.59 -15.76 -7.24
CA LYS A 170 -29.17 -15.23 -8.49
C LYS A 170 -28.13 -14.47 -9.31
N MET A 171 -27.26 -13.69 -8.66
CA MET A 171 -26.14 -13.02 -9.35
C MET A 171 -25.17 -14.04 -9.97
N ALA A 172 -24.86 -15.13 -9.26
CA ALA A 172 -23.94 -16.17 -9.73
C ALA A 172 -24.55 -16.98 -10.90
N ASP A 173 -25.84 -17.28 -10.86
CA ASP A 173 -26.58 -17.92 -11.96
C ASP A 173 -26.58 -17.02 -13.20
N TRP A 174 -26.78 -15.71 -13.04
CA TRP A 174 -26.65 -14.74 -14.11
C TRP A 174 -25.25 -14.75 -14.72
N ALA A 175 -24.20 -14.68 -13.87
CA ALA A 175 -22.80 -14.68 -14.32
C ALA A 175 -22.45 -15.98 -15.07
N LYS A 176 -22.86 -17.14 -14.53
CA LYS A 176 -22.66 -18.46 -15.16
C LYS A 176 -23.33 -18.52 -16.52
N LYS A 177 -24.63 -18.21 -16.59
CA LYS A 177 -25.41 -18.24 -17.84
C LYS A 177 -24.85 -17.29 -18.89
N GLY A 178 -24.45 -16.09 -18.52
CA GLY A 178 -23.81 -15.12 -19.41
C GLY A 178 -22.45 -15.61 -19.91
N SER A 179 -21.62 -16.11 -19.00
CA SER A 179 -20.29 -16.62 -19.31
C SER A 179 -20.29 -17.86 -20.20
N ASP A 180 -21.33 -18.69 -20.16
CA ASP A 180 -21.45 -19.87 -21.00
C ASP A 180 -21.62 -19.56 -22.49
N ASN A 181 -21.92 -18.32 -22.83
CA ASN A 181 -21.96 -17.87 -24.24
C ASN A 181 -20.54 -17.58 -24.79
N LEU A 182 -19.51 -17.51 -23.92
CA LEU A 182 -18.15 -17.23 -24.34
C LEU A 182 -17.38 -18.53 -24.61
N THR A 183 -16.62 -18.57 -25.70
CA THR A 183 -15.59 -19.60 -25.88
C THR A 183 -14.48 -19.45 -24.81
N GLU A 184 -13.64 -20.47 -24.66
CA GLU A 184 -12.52 -20.41 -23.73
C GLU A 184 -11.56 -19.27 -24.11
N GLU A 185 -11.28 -19.04 -25.38
CA GLU A 185 -10.40 -17.95 -25.84
C GLU A 185 -11.01 -16.58 -25.57
N GLN A 186 -12.34 -16.43 -25.73
CA GLN A 186 -13.03 -15.18 -25.40
C GLN A 186 -13.00 -14.93 -23.88
N PHE A 187 -13.20 -15.98 -23.08
CA PHE A 187 -13.14 -15.87 -21.63
C PHE A 187 -11.72 -15.53 -21.15
N ASP A 188 -10.69 -16.23 -21.64
CA ASP A 188 -9.29 -15.94 -21.31
C ASP A 188 -8.92 -14.50 -21.72
N ARG A 189 -9.38 -14.02 -22.89
CA ARG A 189 -9.22 -12.61 -23.31
C ARG A 189 -9.90 -11.64 -22.36
N MET A 190 -11.10 -11.94 -21.85
CA MET A 190 -11.81 -11.11 -20.86
C MET A 190 -11.01 -10.97 -19.56
N LEU A 191 -10.32 -12.03 -19.14
CA LEU A 191 -9.51 -12.03 -17.92
C LEU A 191 -8.28 -11.12 -17.97
N TYR A 192 -7.92 -10.59 -19.14
CA TYR A 192 -6.87 -9.57 -19.24
C TYR A 192 -7.23 -8.29 -18.47
N CYS A 193 -8.53 -7.94 -18.45
CA CYS A 193 -9.02 -6.88 -17.58
C CYS A 193 -9.05 -7.33 -16.11
N GLU A 194 -8.76 -6.40 -15.21
CA GLU A 194 -8.84 -6.64 -13.77
C GLU A 194 -10.25 -7.16 -13.38
N HIS A 195 -10.29 -8.30 -12.68
CA HIS A 195 -11.52 -8.98 -12.33
C HIS A 195 -11.64 -9.32 -10.83
N GLY A 196 -10.80 -8.70 -10.00
CA GLY A 196 -10.81 -8.89 -8.54
C GLY A 196 -10.66 -10.36 -8.15
N GLY A 197 -11.29 -10.74 -7.06
CA GLY A 197 -11.31 -12.09 -6.51
C GLY A 197 -12.47 -12.96 -7.01
N MET A 198 -12.95 -12.83 -8.25
CA MET A 198 -14.08 -13.61 -8.76
C MET A 198 -13.85 -15.12 -8.68
N CYS A 199 -12.60 -15.59 -8.87
CA CYS A 199 -12.23 -16.99 -8.67
C CYS A 199 -12.50 -17.45 -7.24
N GLU A 200 -12.06 -16.69 -6.24
CA GLU A 200 -12.31 -16.95 -4.81
C GLU A 200 -13.81 -16.92 -4.49
N ALA A 201 -14.53 -15.89 -4.94
CA ALA A 201 -15.95 -15.71 -4.66
C ALA A 201 -16.79 -16.88 -5.17
N MET A 202 -16.54 -17.33 -6.39
CA MET A 202 -17.25 -18.48 -6.96
C MET A 202 -16.86 -19.81 -6.27
N ALA A 203 -15.60 -19.97 -5.86
CA ALA A 203 -15.15 -21.11 -5.07
C ALA A 203 -15.84 -21.17 -3.69
N ASN A 204 -15.96 -20.01 -3.02
CA ASN A 204 -16.66 -19.89 -1.76
C ASN A 204 -18.17 -20.22 -1.91
N LEU A 205 -18.79 -19.71 -2.95
CA LEU A 205 -20.21 -20.00 -3.21
C LEU A 205 -20.44 -21.48 -3.53
N TYR A 206 -19.52 -22.14 -4.26
CA TYR A 206 -19.54 -23.60 -4.42
C TYR A 206 -19.45 -24.31 -3.07
N GLU A 207 -18.56 -23.86 -2.17
CA GLU A 207 -18.42 -24.51 -0.85
C GLU A 207 -19.71 -24.42 -0.02
N ILE A 208 -20.43 -23.31 -0.11
CA ILE A 208 -21.72 -23.09 0.56
C ILE A 208 -22.82 -23.96 -0.07
N THR A 209 -22.98 -23.88 -1.39
CA THR A 209 -24.15 -24.41 -2.11
C THR A 209 -23.95 -25.83 -2.64
N LYS A 210 -22.69 -26.27 -2.80
CA LYS A 210 -22.28 -27.49 -3.50
C LYS A 210 -22.72 -27.54 -4.98
N ASN A 211 -23.15 -26.40 -5.55
CA ASN A 211 -23.48 -26.30 -6.96
C ASN A 211 -22.20 -26.27 -7.83
N LYS A 212 -22.02 -27.30 -8.64
CA LYS A 212 -20.83 -27.48 -9.49
C LYS A 212 -20.64 -26.37 -10.54
N ASP A 213 -21.71 -25.72 -10.96
CA ASP A 213 -21.63 -24.61 -11.91
C ASP A 213 -20.75 -23.46 -11.38
N TYR A 214 -20.79 -23.22 -10.08
CA TYR A 214 -19.95 -22.19 -9.45
C TYR A 214 -18.48 -22.62 -9.35
N LEU A 215 -18.20 -23.91 -9.11
CA LEU A 215 -16.84 -24.43 -9.16
C LEU A 215 -16.26 -24.35 -10.58
N ASP A 216 -17.07 -24.68 -11.60
CA ASP A 216 -16.63 -24.60 -12.98
C ASP A 216 -16.40 -23.13 -13.40
N LEU A 217 -17.27 -22.21 -12.98
CA LEU A 217 -17.06 -20.77 -13.19
C LEU A 217 -15.81 -20.26 -12.45
N SER A 218 -15.57 -20.69 -11.21
CA SER A 218 -14.34 -20.37 -10.47
C SER A 218 -13.10 -20.80 -11.24
N ARG A 219 -13.09 -22.02 -11.80
CA ARG A 219 -11.98 -22.53 -12.62
C ARG A 219 -11.77 -21.71 -13.89
N ARG A 220 -12.82 -21.20 -14.51
CA ARG A 220 -12.71 -20.31 -15.67
C ARG A 220 -12.07 -18.98 -15.31
N PHE A 221 -12.33 -18.45 -14.10
CA PHE A 221 -11.65 -17.26 -13.58
C PHE A 221 -10.19 -17.50 -13.15
N TYR A 222 -9.67 -18.73 -13.22
CA TYR A 222 -8.25 -19.02 -13.03
C TYR A 222 -7.44 -18.50 -14.22
N HIS A 223 -6.83 -17.31 -14.07
CA HIS A 223 -6.12 -16.63 -15.15
C HIS A 223 -4.78 -17.30 -15.46
N LYS A 224 -4.75 -18.17 -16.45
CA LYS A 224 -3.61 -19.03 -16.82
C LYS A 224 -2.35 -18.24 -17.17
N GLU A 225 -2.49 -17.09 -17.87
CA GLU A 225 -1.36 -16.25 -18.26
C GLU A 225 -0.50 -15.81 -17.05
N THR A 226 -1.14 -15.46 -15.93
CA THR A 226 -0.43 -15.06 -14.70
C THR A 226 -0.05 -16.26 -13.83
N LEU A 227 -0.95 -17.26 -13.70
CA LEU A 227 -0.81 -18.30 -12.68
C LEU A 227 0.00 -19.50 -13.18
N THR A 228 0.02 -19.80 -14.49
CA THR A 228 0.79 -20.94 -15.02
C THR A 228 2.31 -20.78 -14.84
N PRO A 229 2.94 -19.61 -15.07
CA PRO A 229 4.36 -19.43 -14.77
C PRO A 229 4.68 -19.72 -13.30
N LEU A 230 3.81 -19.30 -12.36
CA LEU A 230 4.01 -19.53 -10.94
C LEU A 230 4.03 -21.03 -10.56
N THR A 231 3.25 -21.88 -11.27
CA THR A 231 3.29 -23.33 -11.06
C THR A 231 4.63 -23.94 -11.48
N LYS A 232 5.35 -23.27 -12.35
CA LYS A 232 6.69 -23.66 -12.82
C LYS A 232 7.84 -23.00 -12.03
N LEU A 233 7.50 -22.17 -11.03
CA LEU A 233 8.45 -21.34 -10.26
C LEU A 233 9.14 -20.28 -11.13
N GLU A 234 8.43 -19.75 -12.12
CA GLU A 234 8.88 -18.68 -12.99
C GLU A 234 8.29 -17.35 -12.49
N ASP A 235 9.16 -16.39 -12.17
CA ASP A 235 8.77 -15.07 -11.67
C ASP A 235 8.63 -14.05 -12.82
N GLU A 236 7.41 -13.86 -13.29
CA GLU A 236 7.06 -12.91 -14.33
C GLU A 236 6.23 -11.72 -13.79
N LEU A 237 6.49 -11.30 -12.54
CA LEU A 237 5.67 -10.27 -11.88
C LEU A 237 6.09 -8.85 -12.21
N GLU A 238 7.34 -8.60 -12.63
CA GLU A 238 7.83 -7.26 -12.94
C GLU A 238 6.91 -6.53 -13.93
N GLY A 239 6.51 -5.30 -13.59
CA GLY A 239 5.62 -4.46 -14.40
C GLY A 239 4.15 -4.88 -14.41
N LYS A 240 3.75 -5.93 -13.69
CA LYS A 240 2.33 -6.28 -13.51
C LYS A 240 1.73 -5.44 -12.38
N HIS A 241 0.49 -4.99 -12.56
CA HIS A 241 -0.28 -4.28 -11.53
C HIS A 241 -0.52 -5.21 -10.33
N ALA A 242 0.01 -4.86 -9.17
CA ALA A 242 0.14 -5.77 -8.03
C ALA A 242 -1.23 -6.20 -7.49
N ASN A 243 -2.12 -5.25 -7.23
CA ASN A 243 -3.44 -5.53 -6.66
C ASN A 243 -4.31 -6.39 -7.61
N THR A 244 -4.10 -6.32 -8.91
CA THR A 244 -4.76 -7.21 -9.89
C THR A 244 -4.31 -8.67 -9.72
N GLN A 245 -3.04 -8.94 -9.39
CA GLN A 245 -2.53 -10.31 -9.36
C GLN A 245 -2.78 -11.02 -8.03
N ILE A 246 -2.70 -10.34 -6.89
CA ILE A 246 -2.81 -10.98 -5.58
C ILE A 246 -4.16 -11.71 -5.40
N PRO A 247 -5.34 -11.13 -5.75
CA PRO A 247 -6.62 -11.82 -5.63
C PRO A 247 -6.74 -13.08 -6.51
N LYS A 248 -6.06 -13.11 -7.67
CA LYS A 248 -6.00 -14.32 -8.52
C LYS A 248 -5.33 -15.48 -7.80
N VAL A 249 -4.25 -15.18 -7.06
CA VAL A 249 -3.51 -16.18 -6.28
C VAL A 249 -4.30 -16.64 -5.07
N ILE A 250 -5.06 -15.75 -4.41
CA ILE A 250 -6.02 -16.15 -3.36
C ILE A 250 -7.05 -17.14 -3.92
N GLY A 251 -7.57 -16.87 -5.12
CA GLY A 251 -8.47 -17.81 -5.83
C GLY A 251 -7.83 -19.18 -6.08
N ALA A 252 -6.54 -19.21 -6.48
CA ALA A 252 -5.79 -20.45 -6.64
C ALA A 252 -5.63 -21.19 -5.31
N ALA A 253 -5.28 -20.48 -4.22
CA ALA A 253 -5.18 -21.05 -2.88
C ALA A 253 -6.52 -21.67 -2.45
N ARG A 254 -7.63 -20.99 -2.71
CA ARG A 254 -8.96 -21.48 -2.40
C ARG A 254 -9.35 -22.72 -3.22
N LEU A 255 -9.02 -22.73 -4.51
CA LEU A 255 -9.21 -23.91 -5.36
C LEU A 255 -8.38 -25.11 -4.86
N TYR A 256 -7.14 -24.90 -4.39
CA TYR A 256 -6.37 -25.97 -3.78
C TYR A 256 -7.10 -26.60 -2.59
N GLU A 257 -7.66 -25.80 -1.70
CA GLU A 257 -8.39 -26.28 -0.52
C GLU A 257 -9.63 -27.12 -0.88
N ILE A 258 -10.29 -26.81 -2.00
CA ILE A 258 -11.50 -27.49 -2.47
C ILE A 258 -11.20 -28.77 -3.25
N ILE A 259 -10.23 -28.73 -4.16
CA ILE A 259 -9.99 -29.82 -5.12
C ILE A 259 -8.66 -30.54 -4.96
N GLY A 260 -7.76 -30.04 -4.10
CA GLY A 260 -6.49 -30.70 -3.77
C GLY A 260 -5.43 -30.71 -4.87
N ASN A 261 -5.50 -29.79 -5.85
CA ASN A 261 -4.52 -29.74 -6.92
C ASN A 261 -3.25 -29.04 -6.44
N GLU A 262 -2.14 -29.78 -6.37
CA GLU A 262 -0.84 -29.29 -5.86
C GLU A 262 -0.23 -28.16 -6.71
N ASP A 263 -0.57 -28.00 -7.97
CA ASP A 263 -0.10 -26.87 -8.78
C ASP A 263 -0.65 -25.53 -8.25
N TYR A 264 -1.89 -25.50 -7.77
CA TYR A 264 -2.46 -24.29 -7.16
C TYR A 264 -1.76 -23.91 -5.86
N LYS A 265 -1.48 -24.90 -5.01
CA LYS A 265 -0.68 -24.72 -3.79
C LYS A 265 0.71 -24.18 -4.10
N LYS A 266 1.38 -24.80 -5.07
CA LYS A 266 2.73 -24.42 -5.49
C LYS A 266 2.78 -22.98 -6.01
N ALA A 267 1.80 -22.60 -6.85
CA ALA A 267 1.69 -21.22 -7.34
C ALA A 267 1.49 -20.22 -6.20
N ALA A 268 0.61 -20.54 -5.24
CA ALA A 268 0.32 -19.66 -4.10
C ALA A 268 1.54 -19.46 -3.19
N ILE A 269 2.25 -20.54 -2.85
CA ILE A 269 3.46 -20.48 -2.01
C ILE A 269 4.56 -19.70 -2.72
N PHE A 270 4.83 -20.02 -4.00
CA PHE A 270 5.88 -19.35 -4.75
C PHE A 270 5.61 -17.86 -4.93
N PHE A 271 4.37 -17.48 -5.27
CA PHE A 271 3.99 -16.08 -5.36
C PHE A 271 4.22 -15.34 -4.04
N TRP A 272 3.76 -15.92 -2.93
CA TRP A 272 3.94 -15.33 -1.61
C TRP A 272 5.43 -15.13 -1.28
N ASP A 273 6.27 -16.15 -1.55
CA ASP A 273 7.71 -16.09 -1.32
C ASP A 273 8.35 -14.96 -2.14
N VAL A 274 8.04 -14.83 -3.44
CA VAL A 274 8.68 -13.81 -4.29
C VAL A 274 8.18 -12.40 -4.00
N VAL A 275 6.96 -12.23 -3.51
CA VAL A 275 6.45 -10.91 -3.10
C VAL A 275 7.03 -10.50 -1.75
N THR A 276 6.96 -11.37 -0.75
CA THR A 276 7.36 -10.99 0.62
C THR A 276 8.86 -10.85 0.77
N ARG A 277 9.66 -11.69 0.10
CA ARG A 277 11.13 -11.68 0.22
C ARG A 277 11.80 -10.69 -0.72
N SER A 278 11.32 -10.60 -1.97
CA SER A 278 12.04 -9.86 -3.01
C SER A 278 11.43 -8.50 -3.36
N ARG A 279 10.16 -8.23 -2.97
CA ARG A 279 9.45 -7.01 -3.41
C ARG A 279 8.81 -6.19 -2.29
N SER A 280 8.80 -6.69 -1.06
CA SER A 280 8.23 -5.93 0.06
C SER A 280 9.25 -4.98 0.67
N TYR A 281 8.78 -3.79 1.03
CA TYR A 281 9.48 -2.82 1.87
C TYR A 281 9.56 -3.31 3.32
N VAL A 282 10.37 -2.66 4.13
CA VAL A 282 10.54 -3.01 5.55
C VAL A 282 9.22 -3.03 6.33
N ILE A 283 8.24 -2.21 5.93
CA ILE A 283 6.90 -2.15 6.52
C ILE A 283 5.96 -3.30 6.08
N GLY A 284 6.43 -4.24 5.27
CA GLY A 284 5.61 -5.36 4.77
C GLY A 284 4.76 -5.05 3.53
N GLY A 285 4.59 -3.78 3.17
CA GLY A 285 3.91 -3.37 1.95
C GLY A 285 4.77 -3.58 0.70
N ASN A 286 4.15 -3.65 -0.46
CA ASN A 286 4.81 -3.86 -1.74
C ASN A 286 4.24 -2.91 -2.81
N SER A 287 4.83 -2.92 -3.99
CA SER A 287 4.54 -2.12 -5.17
C SER A 287 5.04 -0.67 -5.12
N ARG A 288 5.25 -0.14 -6.31
CA ARG A 288 5.46 1.27 -6.58
C ARG A 288 4.61 1.65 -7.80
N ASP A 289 3.92 2.78 -7.74
CA ASP A 289 2.99 3.19 -8.79
C ASP A 289 2.03 2.03 -9.15
N GLU A 290 1.53 1.31 -8.12
CA GLU A 290 0.64 0.13 -8.17
C GLU A 290 1.25 -1.14 -8.80
N HIS A 291 2.48 -1.09 -9.31
CA HIS A 291 3.09 -2.20 -10.05
C HIS A 291 4.22 -2.88 -9.25
N PHE A 292 4.38 -4.18 -9.50
CA PHE A 292 5.54 -4.90 -8.97
C PHE A 292 6.82 -4.41 -9.65
N GLY A 293 7.82 -4.06 -8.85
CA GLY A 293 9.17 -3.79 -9.32
C GLY A 293 9.92 -5.07 -9.68
N LYS A 294 11.15 -4.90 -10.21
CA LYS A 294 12.10 -6.00 -10.39
C LYS A 294 12.39 -6.64 -9.04
N ALA A 295 12.61 -7.96 -9.02
CA ALA A 295 13.04 -8.68 -7.82
C ALA A 295 14.30 -8.07 -7.21
N ASP A 296 14.36 -8.05 -5.88
CA ASP A 296 15.46 -7.53 -5.08
C ASP A 296 15.82 -6.05 -5.32
N THR A 297 14.85 -5.28 -5.86
CA THR A 297 14.91 -3.82 -5.90
C THR A 297 13.94 -3.22 -4.88
N GLU A 298 14.31 -2.06 -4.35
CA GLU A 298 13.54 -1.38 -3.29
C GLU A 298 13.51 0.12 -3.59
N LYS A 299 12.84 0.48 -4.69
CA LYS A 299 12.71 1.87 -5.14
C LYS A 299 11.81 2.65 -4.20
N LEU A 300 12.40 3.58 -3.43
CA LEU A 300 11.65 4.47 -2.57
C LEU A 300 10.87 5.50 -3.39
N GLY A 301 9.73 5.94 -2.90
CA GLY A 301 8.89 6.89 -3.61
C GLY A 301 7.66 7.33 -2.83
N VAL A 302 6.87 8.22 -3.41
CA VAL A 302 5.61 8.71 -2.81
C VAL A 302 4.51 7.67 -2.96
N THR A 303 4.36 7.08 -4.14
CA THR A 303 3.31 6.12 -4.51
C THR A 303 3.77 4.68 -4.30
N THR A 304 4.24 4.38 -3.08
CA THR A 304 4.73 3.04 -2.69
C THR A 304 3.78 2.38 -1.71
N ALA A 305 3.88 1.07 -1.60
CA ALA A 305 3.16 0.27 -0.61
C ALA A 305 1.64 0.57 -0.60
N GLU A 306 0.94 0.17 -1.65
CA GLU A 306 -0.53 0.25 -1.73
C GLU A 306 -1.17 -0.61 -0.63
N THR A 307 -2.11 -0.02 0.14
CA THR A 307 -2.72 -0.72 1.28
C THR A 307 -3.60 -1.90 0.88
N CYS A 308 -4.26 -1.87 -0.30
CA CYS A 308 -5.01 -3.01 -0.83
C CYS A 308 -4.12 -4.24 -1.07
N ASN A 309 -2.89 -4.03 -1.55
CA ASN A 309 -1.94 -5.14 -1.75
C ASN A 309 -1.68 -5.88 -0.45
N THR A 310 -1.44 -5.14 0.62
CA THR A 310 -1.15 -5.73 1.94
C THR A 310 -2.38 -6.40 2.53
N TYR A 311 -3.56 -5.79 2.42
CA TYR A 311 -4.83 -6.45 2.78
C TYR A 311 -4.96 -7.82 2.10
N ASN A 312 -4.77 -7.88 0.78
CA ASN A 312 -4.86 -9.13 0.03
C ASN A 312 -3.71 -10.11 0.35
N MET A 313 -2.48 -9.61 0.59
CA MET A 313 -1.37 -10.46 1.03
C MET A 313 -1.62 -11.07 2.41
N LEU A 314 -2.25 -10.36 3.34
CA LEU A 314 -2.67 -10.93 4.63
C LEU A 314 -3.72 -12.04 4.43
N LYS A 315 -4.72 -11.84 3.56
CA LYS A 315 -5.67 -12.91 3.19
C LYS A 315 -4.96 -14.14 2.62
N LEU A 316 -4.04 -13.96 1.69
CA LEU A 316 -3.25 -15.08 1.14
C LEU A 316 -2.44 -15.78 2.24
N THR A 317 -1.83 -15.01 3.14
CA THR A 317 -1.05 -15.54 4.26
C THR A 317 -1.89 -16.41 5.18
N GLU A 318 -3.16 -16.05 5.44
CA GLU A 318 -4.12 -16.86 6.21
C GLU A 318 -4.30 -18.26 5.60
N HIS A 319 -4.48 -18.35 4.27
CA HIS A 319 -4.57 -19.63 3.56
C HIS A 319 -3.32 -20.47 3.74
N LEU A 320 -2.14 -19.87 3.46
CA LEU A 320 -0.86 -20.60 3.52
C LEU A 320 -0.53 -21.09 4.92
N TYR A 321 -0.77 -20.25 5.94
CA TYR A 321 -0.59 -20.63 7.34
C TYR A 321 -1.46 -21.81 7.72
N SER A 322 -2.69 -21.85 7.26
CA SER A 322 -3.64 -22.91 7.56
C SER A 322 -3.23 -24.30 7.07
N TRP A 323 -2.30 -24.37 6.11
CA TRP A 323 -1.91 -25.64 5.50
C TRP A 323 -0.85 -26.41 6.30
N ASN A 324 -0.02 -25.70 7.06
CA ASN A 324 1.12 -26.32 7.75
C ASN A 324 1.56 -25.64 9.05
N HIS A 325 0.91 -24.55 9.46
CA HIS A 325 1.18 -23.75 10.67
C HIS A 325 2.64 -23.29 10.76
N ASP A 326 3.28 -22.97 9.62
CA ASP A 326 4.65 -22.45 9.57
C ASP A 326 4.66 -21.01 10.11
N SER A 327 5.43 -20.76 11.18
CA SER A 327 5.50 -19.46 11.87
C SER A 327 5.97 -18.32 10.98
N ARG A 328 6.71 -18.61 9.89
CA ARG A 328 7.19 -17.59 8.93
C ARG A 328 6.04 -16.78 8.30
N TYR A 329 4.86 -17.40 8.15
CA TYR A 329 3.69 -16.69 7.63
C TYR A 329 3.17 -15.67 8.64
N MET A 330 3.21 -16.02 9.92
CA MET A 330 2.81 -15.10 10.98
C MET A 330 3.86 -14.02 11.27
N ASP A 331 5.14 -14.27 10.98
CA ASP A 331 6.18 -13.24 11.03
C ASP A 331 5.93 -12.13 10.00
N TYR A 332 5.57 -12.50 8.76
CA TYR A 332 5.15 -11.52 7.75
C TYR A 332 3.83 -10.83 8.14
N TYR A 333 2.85 -11.61 8.62
CA TYR A 333 1.55 -11.09 9.02
C TYR A 333 1.69 -10.02 10.11
N GLU A 334 2.45 -10.31 11.16
CA GLU A 334 2.73 -9.37 12.25
C GLU A 334 3.42 -8.09 11.76
N ASN A 335 4.49 -8.24 10.99
CA ASN A 335 5.21 -7.09 10.42
C ASN A 335 4.29 -6.18 9.61
N ALA A 336 3.53 -6.74 8.66
CA ALA A 336 2.63 -5.99 7.78
C ALA A 336 1.43 -5.41 8.54
N LEU A 337 0.92 -6.13 9.54
CA LEU A 337 -0.21 -5.67 10.35
C LEU A 337 0.13 -4.42 11.16
N TYR A 338 1.26 -4.42 11.87
CA TYR A 338 1.69 -3.26 12.68
C TYR A 338 2.19 -2.11 11.82
N ASN A 339 3.12 -2.39 10.90
CA ASN A 339 3.89 -1.34 10.24
C ASN A 339 3.24 -0.80 8.96
N HIS A 340 2.23 -1.49 8.43
CA HIS A 340 1.52 -1.00 7.26
C HIS A 340 0.02 -0.83 7.54
N ILE A 341 -0.72 -1.88 7.88
CA ILE A 341 -2.17 -1.80 8.00
C ILE A 341 -2.59 -0.85 9.13
N LEU A 342 -2.08 -1.07 10.35
CA LEU A 342 -2.35 -0.19 11.49
C LEU A 342 -1.83 1.23 11.24
N ALA A 343 -0.62 1.35 10.68
CA ALA A 343 0.01 2.62 10.37
C ALA A 343 -0.73 3.41 9.26
N SER A 344 -1.58 2.78 8.47
CA SER A 344 -2.33 3.40 7.38
C SER A 344 -3.64 4.06 7.81
N GLN A 345 -4.07 3.86 9.05
CA GLN A 345 -5.28 4.47 9.59
C GLN A 345 -4.92 5.64 10.50
N ASP A 346 -5.55 6.78 10.25
CA ASP A 346 -5.47 7.94 11.15
C ASP A 346 -6.18 7.63 12.48
N PRO A 347 -5.49 7.69 13.62
CA PRO A 347 -6.08 7.38 14.91
C PRO A 347 -7.09 8.44 15.39
N GLU A 348 -7.10 9.65 14.81
CA GLU A 348 -8.03 10.71 15.18
C GLU A 348 -9.34 10.62 14.40
N SER A 349 -9.25 10.58 13.07
CA SER A 349 -10.42 10.58 12.17
C SER A 349 -10.88 9.18 11.75
N GLY A 350 -10.04 8.16 11.88
CA GLY A 350 -10.29 6.83 11.33
C GLY A 350 -10.13 6.74 9.80
N MET A 351 -9.65 7.80 9.13
CA MET A 351 -9.44 7.82 7.68
C MET A 351 -8.20 7.00 7.28
N LYS A 352 -8.12 6.61 6.00
CA LYS A 352 -7.17 5.61 5.51
C LYS A 352 -6.29 6.17 4.41
N THR A 353 -5.05 5.69 4.31
CA THR A 353 -4.16 6.00 3.19
C THR A 353 -4.43 5.08 2.00
N TYR A 354 -4.13 5.55 0.79
CA TYR A 354 -4.00 4.71 -0.41
C TYR A 354 -2.60 4.10 -0.46
N PHE A 355 -1.60 4.96 -0.56
CA PHE A 355 -0.19 4.62 -0.50
C PHE A 355 0.41 4.98 0.85
N VAL A 356 1.38 4.20 1.29
CA VAL A 356 2.28 4.60 2.36
C VAL A 356 3.61 4.97 1.72
N SER A 357 3.90 6.27 1.71
CA SER A 357 5.11 6.81 1.10
C SER A 357 6.37 6.30 1.81
N THR A 358 7.31 5.75 1.03
CA THR A 358 8.66 5.43 1.51
C THR A 358 9.66 6.52 1.17
N LYS A 359 9.23 7.60 0.50
CA LYS A 359 10.09 8.76 0.20
C LYS A 359 10.50 9.44 1.50
N PRO A 360 11.81 9.57 1.79
CA PRO A 360 12.28 10.32 2.96
C PRO A 360 11.74 11.76 2.99
N GLY A 361 11.26 12.20 4.16
CA GLY A 361 10.71 13.54 4.35
C GLY A 361 9.29 13.77 3.82
N HIS A 362 8.64 12.74 3.29
CA HIS A 362 7.22 12.82 2.90
C HIS A 362 6.30 12.57 4.10
N PHE A 363 5.01 12.36 3.89
CA PHE A 363 3.97 12.18 4.91
C PHE A 363 2.85 11.28 4.40
N LYS A 364 1.94 10.88 5.29
CA LYS A 364 0.75 10.11 4.94
C LYS A 364 -0.34 11.03 4.40
N VAL A 365 -1.08 10.57 3.38
CA VAL A 365 -2.25 11.27 2.82
C VAL A 365 -3.46 10.39 3.02
N TYR A 366 -4.48 10.90 3.71
CA TYR A 366 -5.67 10.16 4.10
C TYR A 366 -6.85 10.48 3.19
N CYS A 367 -7.76 9.50 3.04
CA CYS A 367 -9.01 9.70 2.34
C CYS A 367 -9.94 10.68 3.09
N SER A 368 -10.79 11.37 2.35
CA SER A 368 -11.90 12.10 2.95
C SER A 368 -13.08 11.14 3.24
N PRO A 369 -13.93 11.45 4.23
CA PRO A 369 -15.02 10.56 4.61
C PRO A 369 -16.10 10.40 3.53
N ASP A 370 -16.33 11.43 2.69
CA ASP A 370 -17.46 11.51 1.76
C ASP A 370 -17.06 11.56 0.28
N ASN A 371 -15.78 11.76 -0.06
CA ASN A 371 -15.38 12.14 -1.41
C ASN A 371 -14.07 11.47 -1.88
N SER A 372 -13.77 10.28 -1.40
CA SER A 372 -12.64 9.45 -1.88
C SER A 372 -13.16 8.13 -2.43
N PHE A 373 -13.54 7.22 -1.56
CA PHE A 373 -14.06 5.89 -1.90
C PHE A 373 -13.14 5.12 -2.86
N TRP A 374 -11.82 5.29 -2.68
CA TRP A 374 -10.83 4.49 -3.39
C TRP A 374 -10.97 3.01 -3.04
N CYS A 375 -10.36 2.12 -3.83
CA CYS A 375 -10.25 0.71 -3.45
C CYS A 375 -9.69 0.54 -2.03
N CYS A 376 -8.69 1.34 -1.67
CA CYS A 376 -8.04 1.32 -0.35
C CYS A 376 -8.91 1.91 0.77
N THR A 377 -9.87 2.79 0.46
CA THR A 377 -10.92 3.16 1.42
C THR A 377 -11.79 1.95 1.73
N GLY A 378 -12.10 1.15 0.71
CA GLY A 378 -12.87 -0.09 0.83
C GLY A 378 -12.19 -1.14 1.72
N THR A 379 -10.98 -1.56 1.37
CA THR A 379 -10.20 -2.51 2.20
C THR A 379 -9.90 -1.93 3.59
N GLY A 380 -9.73 -0.61 3.69
CA GLY A 380 -9.54 0.10 4.95
C GLY A 380 -10.78 0.11 5.85
N MET A 381 -12.01 -0.05 5.31
CA MET A 381 -13.21 -0.32 6.11
C MET A 381 -13.19 -1.71 6.73
N GLU A 382 -12.66 -2.71 6.01
CA GLU A 382 -12.61 -4.10 6.47
C GLU A 382 -11.47 -4.36 7.48
N ASN A 383 -10.31 -3.73 7.31
CA ASN A 383 -9.12 -3.98 8.12
C ASN A 383 -9.37 -3.95 9.64
N PRO A 384 -10.01 -2.91 10.23
CA PRO A 384 -10.23 -2.85 11.69
C PRO A 384 -11.12 -3.97 12.22
N ALA A 385 -12.07 -4.43 11.44
CA ALA A 385 -12.94 -5.53 11.79
C ALA A 385 -12.21 -6.89 11.77
N ARG A 386 -11.09 -6.98 11.04
CA ARG A 386 -10.30 -8.21 10.87
C ARG A 386 -9.14 -8.35 11.85
N TYR A 387 -8.88 -7.39 12.74
CA TYR A 387 -7.79 -7.46 13.71
C TYR A 387 -7.90 -8.65 14.68
N ILE A 388 -9.09 -9.17 14.91
CA ILE A 388 -9.32 -10.39 15.70
C ILE A 388 -8.81 -11.66 15.00
N ARG A 389 -8.59 -11.61 13.69
CA ARG A 389 -8.14 -12.77 12.93
C ARG A 389 -6.66 -13.07 13.20
N ASN A 390 -6.34 -14.35 13.20
CA ASN A 390 -4.98 -14.86 13.38
C ASN A 390 -4.27 -14.47 14.69
N ILE A 391 -4.92 -13.79 15.65
CA ILE A 391 -4.39 -13.71 17.02
C ILE A 391 -4.24 -15.13 17.53
N TYR A 392 -5.27 -15.92 17.33
CA TYR A 392 -5.30 -17.34 17.63
C TYR A 392 -5.65 -18.14 16.37
N TYR A 393 -5.16 -19.37 16.34
CA TYR A 393 -5.54 -20.34 15.34
C TYR A 393 -5.75 -21.68 15.99
N ARG A 394 -6.87 -22.33 15.72
CA ARG A 394 -7.20 -23.61 16.31
C ARG A 394 -7.17 -24.74 15.29
N ASP A 395 -6.50 -25.83 15.62
CA ASP A 395 -6.54 -27.08 14.90
C ASP A 395 -6.83 -28.23 15.89
N ASN A 396 -8.08 -28.66 15.98
CA ASN A 396 -8.57 -29.64 16.95
C ASN A 396 -8.29 -29.23 18.41
N ASP A 397 -7.39 -29.93 19.11
CA ASP A 397 -6.98 -29.63 20.46
C ASP A 397 -5.75 -28.72 20.55
N ASP A 398 -5.19 -28.32 19.45
CA ASP A 398 -4.09 -27.35 19.35
C ASP A 398 -4.60 -25.93 19.21
N LEU A 399 -4.23 -25.04 20.12
CA LEU A 399 -4.44 -23.59 20.03
C LEU A 399 -3.09 -22.90 19.79
N TYR A 400 -2.92 -22.32 18.62
CA TYR A 400 -1.75 -21.52 18.28
C TYR A 400 -1.99 -20.05 18.65
N VAL A 401 -1.11 -19.48 19.47
CA VAL A 401 -1.07 -18.06 19.77
C VAL A 401 -0.07 -17.42 18.83
N ASN A 402 -0.57 -16.67 17.85
CA ASN A 402 0.23 -16.13 16.75
C ASN A 402 0.61 -14.68 16.93
N LEU A 403 -0.27 -13.85 17.52
CA LEU A 403 -0.07 -12.42 17.70
C LEU A 403 -0.24 -12.04 19.17
N TYR A 404 0.64 -11.18 19.64
CA TYR A 404 0.59 -10.68 21.01
C TYR A 404 -0.24 -9.40 21.07
N ILE A 405 -1.57 -9.58 21.05
CA ILE A 405 -2.57 -8.52 21.04
C ILE A 405 -3.54 -8.75 22.20
N SER A 406 -3.77 -7.71 23.02
CA SER A 406 -4.68 -7.78 24.16
C SER A 406 -6.07 -8.22 23.69
N SER A 407 -6.50 -9.40 24.14
CA SER A 407 -7.70 -10.07 23.62
C SER A 407 -8.20 -11.18 24.53
N GLU A 408 -9.41 -11.62 24.28
CA GLU A 408 -10.03 -12.79 24.90
C GLU A 408 -10.51 -13.75 23.80
N ILE A 409 -10.28 -15.03 23.98
CA ILE A 409 -10.84 -16.10 23.14
C ILE A 409 -11.72 -17.02 23.96
N LYS A 410 -12.92 -17.32 23.42
CA LYS A 410 -13.84 -18.29 23.99
C LYS A 410 -13.92 -19.55 23.14
N LEU A 411 -13.48 -20.67 23.69
CA LEU A 411 -13.57 -22.00 23.10
C LEU A 411 -14.84 -22.69 23.62
N GLU A 412 -15.97 -22.51 22.93
CA GLU A 412 -17.30 -22.91 23.41
C GLU A 412 -17.41 -24.43 23.66
N ASP A 413 -16.85 -25.25 22.76
CA ASP A 413 -16.87 -26.72 22.87
C ASP A 413 -16.03 -27.25 24.02
N LYS A 414 -15.05 -26.47 24.49
CA LYS A 414 -14.19 -26.80 25.63
C LYS A 414 -14.66 -26.14 26.93
N GLY A 415 -15.53 -25.12 26.86
CA GLY A 415 -15.89 -24.29 28.01
C GLY A 415 -14.69 -23.55 28.60
N ILE A 416 -13.73 -23.13 27.73
CA ILE A 416 -12.54 -22.38 28.11
C ILE A 416 -12.73 -20.95 27.67
N ILE A 417 -12.38 -20.00 28.54
CA ILE A 417 -12.12 -18.61 28.21
C ILE A 417 -10.68 -18.32 28.55
N LEU A 418 -9.88 -17.96 27.54
CA LEU A 418 -8.47 -17.58 27.67
C LEU A 418 -8.33 -16.09 27.37
N LYS A 419 -7.83 -15.33 28.34
CA LYS A 419 -7.54 -13.91 28.24
C LYS A 419 -6.05 -13.68 28.02
N GLN A 420 -5.69 -12.90 27.01
CA GLN A 420 -4.34 -12.42 26.76
C GLN A 420 -4.21 -10.98 27.23
N GLU A 421 -3.43 -10.77 28.28
CA GLU A 421 -3.11 -9.47 28.85
C GLU A 421 -1.71 -9.06 28.39
N THR A 422 -1.61 -8.01 27.60
CA THR A 422 -0.33 -7.55 27.07
C THR A 422 -0.35 -6.06 26.74
N ASN A 423 0.81 -5.40 26.95
CA ASN A 423 1.10 -4.07 26.43
C ASN A 423 2.10 -4.16 25.25
N PHE A 424 2.15 -5.31 24.57
CA PHE A 424 2.99 -5.44 23.39
C PHE A 424 2.53 -4.46 22.29
N PRO A 425 3.46 -3.76 21.61
CA PRO A 425 4.92 -3.95 21.60
C PRO A 425 5.69 -3.10 22.63
N GLU A 426 5.02 -2.36 23.49
CA GLU A 426 5.64 -1.49 24.52
C GLU A 426 6.23 -2.30 25.70
N SER A 427 5.86 -3.57 25.79
CA SER A 427 6.41 -4.55 26.74
C SER A 427 6.79 -5.83 26.00
N ASP A 428 7.87 -6.47 26.42
CA ASP A 428 8.33 -7.77 25.94
C ASP A 428 7.65 -8.95 26.64
N SER A 429 6.64 -8.68 27.47
CA SER A 429 5.98 -9.68 28.34
C SER A 429 4.49 -9.72 28.06
N THR A 430 3.95 -10.94 28.03
CA THR A 430 2.52 -11.23 27.81
C THR A 430 2.07 -12.26 28.83
N ARG A 431 0.88 -12.08 29.38
CA ARG A 431 0.24 -13.01 30.30
C ARG A 431 -1.04 -13.57 29.73
N PHE A 432 -1.20 -14.87 29.82
CA PHE A 432 -2.44 -15.57 29.52
C PHE A 432 -3.07 -16.06 30.81
N VAL A 433 -4.37 -15.80 30.99
CA VAL A 433 -5.16 -16.18 32.18
C VAL A 433 -6.36 -16.98 31.72
N PHE A 434 -6.53 -18.16 32.28
CA PHE A 434 -7.73 -18.95 32.09
C PHE A 434 -8.85 -18.42 33.00
N GLU A 435 -9.78 -17.66 32.42
CA GLU A 435 -10.94 -17.09 33.11
C GLU A 435 -12.04 -18.16 33.39
N GLU A 436 -12.14 -19.16 32.48
CA GLU A 436 -12.99 -20.33 32.59
C GLU A 436 -12.25 -21.59 32.11
N GLY A 437 -12.55 -22.74 32.70
CA GLY A 437 -11.99 -24.05 32.40
C GLY A 437 -12.16 -25.00 33.57
N GLU A 438 -12.49 -26.26 33.30
CA GLU A 438 -12.64 -27.34 34.30
C GLU A 438 -11.95 -28.61 33.79
N GLU A 439 -10.63 -28.73 34.04
CA GLU A 439 -9.79 -29.89 33.62
C GLU A 439 -9.92 -30.19 32.11
N LYS A 440 -9.99 -29.16 31.27
CA LYS A 440 -10.11 -29.32 29.81
C LYS A 440 -8.75 -29.37 29.15
N PHE A 441 -8.53 -30.45 28.42
CA PHE A 441 -7.31 -30.62 27.66
C PHE A 441 -7.29 -29.70 26.44
N ILE A 442 -6.21 -28.92 26.33
CA ILE A 442 -5.82 -28.18 25.12
C ILE A 442 -4.30 -27.96 25.12
N ASN A 443 -3.69 -28.10 23.98
CA ASN A 443 -2.28 -27.80 23.76
C ASN A 443 -2.14 -26.35 23.34
N ILE A 444 -1.40 -25.53 24.10
CA ILE A 444 -1.15 -24.11 23.79
C ILE A 444 0.20 -24.00 23.09
N ASN A 445 0.19 -23.54 21.85
CA ASN A 445 1.39 -23.35 21.04
C ASN A 445 1.71 -21.85 20.97
N ILE A 446 2.71 -21.39 21.72
CA ILE A 446 3.17 -20.00 21.79
C ILE A 446 4.17 -19.74 20.69
N ARG A 447 3.88 -18.80 19.76
CA ARG A 447 4.79 -18.44 18.68
C ARG A 447 6.07 -17.78 19.22
N VAL A 448 7.22 -18.18 18.70
CA VAL A 448 8.50 -17.52 18.91
C VAL A 448 8.86 -16.78 17.62
N PRO A 449 8.66 -15.44 17.56
CA PRO A 449 8.92 -14.66 16.37
C PRO A 449 10.40 -14.61 15.99
N TYR A 450 10.70 -14.36 14.70
CA TYR A 450 12.07 -14.28 14.16
C TYR A 450 12.93 -13.17 14.78
N TRP A 451 12.30 -12.11 15.26
CA TRP A 451 12.97 -10.93 15.82
C TRP A 451 13.41 -11.11 17.28
N VAL A 452 13.01 -12.18 17.93
CA VAL A 452 13.39 -12.44 19.32
C VAL A 452 14.90 -12.61 19.41
N ASN A 453 15.52 -11.83 20.27
CA ASN A 453 16.96 -11.85 20.52
C ASN A 453 17.25 -12.12 21.99
N GLY A 454 17.50 -13.37 22.32
CA GLY A 454 17.74 -13.81 23.69
C GLY A 454 16.95 -15.05 24.07
N GLU A 455 16.95 -15.38 25.35
CA GLU A 455 16.25 -16.54 25.87
C GLU A 455 14.74 -16.25 26.04
N VAL A 456 13.91 -16.98 25.31
CA VAL A 456 12.45 -16.97 25.52
C VAL A 456 12.13 -17.72 26.79
N LYS A 457 11.25 -17.14 27.61
CA LYS A 457 10.76 -17.81 28.82
C LYS A 457 9.25 -17.92 28.78
N VAL A 458 8.76 -19.14 28.97
CA VAL A 458 7.34 -19.41 29.15
C VAL A 458 7.18 -20.15 30.47
N VAL A 459 6.46 -19.54 31.40
CA VAL A 459 6.28 -20.07 32.77
C VAL A 459 4.82 -20.34 33.04
N VAL A 460 4.51 -21.57 33.44
CA VAL A 460 3.15 -22.00 33.78
C VAL A 460 2.98 -22.04 35.31
N ASN A 461 2.00 -21.29 35.81
CA ASN A 461 1.64 -21.23 37.23
C ASN A 461 2.83 -20.92 38.16
N GLY A 462 3.79 -20.13 37.66
CA GLY A 462 4.96 -19.67 38.40
C GLY A 462 6.01 -20.76 38.73
N SER A 463 5.85 -21.99 38.26
CA SER A 463 6.70 -23.10 38.67
C SER A 463 7.30 -23.93 37.52
N THR A 464 6.59 -24.11 36.42
CA THR A 464 7.05 -24.89 35.26
C THR A 464 7.52 -23.97 34.15
N GLU A 465 8.76 -24.17 33.70
CA GLU A 465 9.38 -23.33 32.67
C GLU A 465 9.58 -24.13 31.37
N TYR A 466 9.23 -23.50 30.27
CA TYR A 466 9.40 -24.01 28.90
C TYR A 466 10.22 -22.97 28.09
N SER A 467 11.25 -23.39 27.38
CA SER A 467 12.10 -22.49 26.58
C SER A 467 12.47 -23.05 25.21
N LYS A 468 12.19 -24.34 24.95
CA LYS A 468 12.55 -24.98 23.70
C LYS A 468 11.47 -24.80 22.65
N ALA A 469 11.77 -24.06 21.59
CA ALA A 469 10.90 -23.91 20.44
C ALA A 469 11.14 -25.01 19.40
N GLU A 470 10.06 -25.52 18.82
CA GLU A 470 10.06 -26.39 17.64
C GLU A 470 9.19 -25.77 16.55
N LYS A 471 9.71 -25.68 15.32
CA LYS A 471 9.01 -25.06 14.18
C LYS A 471 8.46 -23.65 14.47
N GLY A 472 9.16 -22.88 15.30
CA GLY A 472 8.75 -21.53 15.69
C GLY A 472 7.68 -21.45 16.76
N TYR A 473 7.39 -22.55 17.49
CA TYR A 473 6.44 -22.60 18.60
C TYR A 473 7.00 -23.30 19.82
N ILE A 474 6.62 -22.82 21.00
CA ILE A 474 6.77 -23.53 22.27
C ILE A 474 5.41 -24.15 22.59
N SER A 475 5.35 -25.48 22.67
CA SER A 475 4.12 -26.23 22.94
C SER A 475 4.00 -26.56 24.43
N ILE A 476 2.81 -26.33 24.98
CA ILE A 476 2.47 -26.53 26.37
C ILE A 476 1.22 -27.41 26.44
N GLU A 477 1.41 -28.69 26.71
CA GLU A 477 0.31 -29.63 26.87
C GLU A 477 -0.24 -29.57 28.31
N GLY A 478 -1.55 -29.52 28.47
CA GLY A 478 -2.13 -29.49 29.81
C GLY A 478 -3.65 -29.58 29.86
N ASN A 479 -4.13 -29.95 31.04
CA ASN A 479 -5.52 -29.76 31.42
C ASN A 479 -5.62 -28.45 32.20
N TRP A 480 -6.44 -27.54 31.68
CA TRP A 480 -6.49 -26.18 32.19
C TRP A 480 -7.72 -25.95 33.08
N ASN A 481 -7.50 -25.21 34.14
CA ASN A 481 -8.52 -24.82 35.11
C ASN A 481 -8.60 -23.28 35.16
N LYS A 482 -9.74 -22.81 35.62
CA LYS A 482 -9.90 -21.40 35.96
C LYS A 482 -8.80 -20.96 36.94
N GLY A 483 -8.14 -19.85 36.62
CA GLY A 483 -7.06 -19.24 37.38
C GLY A 483 -5.65 -19.71 36.99
N ASP A 484 -5.52 -20.70 36.10
CA ASP A 484 -4.21 -21.06 35.54
C ASP A 484 -3.63 -19.89 34.72
N ILE A 485 -2.31 -19.74 34.78
CA ILE A 485 -1.58 -18.61 34.19
C ILE A 485 -0.41 -19.13 33.35
N ILE A 486 -0.23 -18.54 32.18
CA ILE A 486 0.98 -18.69 31.38
C ILE A 486 1.62 -17.29 31.20
N ASP A 487 2.84 -17.11 31.73
CA ASP A 487 3.64 -15.92 31.54
C ASP A 487 4.66 -16.16 30.43
N VAL A 488 4.70 -15.26 29.45
CA VAL A 488 5.59 -15.33 28.29
C VAL A 488 6.48 -14.08 28.27
N LYS A 489 7.79 -14.28 28.06
CA LYS A 489 8.74 -13.19 27.82
C LYS A 489 9.49 -13.40 26.53
N LEU A 490 9.43 -12.41 25.63
CA LEU A 490 10.02 -12.38 24.29
C LEU A 490 11.00 -11.20 24.18
N PRO A 491 12.29 -11.40 24.51
CA PRO A 491 13.25 -10.29 24.51
C PRO A 491 13.34 -9.57 23.15
N MET A 492 13.14 -8.28 23.18
CA MET A 492 13.24 -7.38 22.01
C MET A 492 14.52 -6.56 22.09
N ASN A 493 15.11 -6.30 20.92
CA ASN A 493 16.24 -5.37 20.79
C ASN A 493 16.03 -4.48 19.55
N ILE A 494 16.84 -3.40 19.53
CA ILE A 494 16.94 -2.57 18.33
C ILE A 494 17.82 -3.26 17.30
N HIS A 495 17.41 -3.26 16.02
CA HIS A 495 18.18 -3.85 14.93
C HIS A 495 17.98 -3.07 13.63
N VAL A 496 18.84 -3.33 12.65
CA VAL A 496 18.85 -2.67 11.35
C VAL A 496 18.30 -3.58 10.27
N TYR A 497 17.38 -3.05 9.47
CA TYR A 497 17.06 -3.56 8.16
C TYR A 497 17.88 -2.79 7.12
N ALA A 498 18.58 -3.48 6.24
CA ALA A 498 19.29 -2.87 5.11
C ALA A 498 18.55 -3.16 3.81
N SER A 499 18.28 -2.11 3.03
CA SER A 499 17.58 -2.24 1.75
C SER A 499 18.24 -3.28 0.85
N LYS A 500 17.42 -3.97 0.06
CA LYS A 500 17.88 -5.04 -0.84
C LYS A 500 18.81 -4.51 -1.91
N GLU A 501 18.45 -3.40 -2.53
CA GLU A 501 19.18 -2.79 -3.64
C GLU A 501 20.39 -1.95 -3.19
N ASP A 502 20.22 -1.12 -2.17
CA ASP A 502 21.23 -0.17 -1.70
C ASP A 502 21.44 -0.30 -0.18
N LYS A 503 22.56 -0.92 0.20
CA LYS A 503 22.90 -1.17 1.62
C LYS A 503 23.19 0.09 2.43
N SER A 504 23.36 1.24 1.80
CA SER A 504 23.43 2.54 2.48
C SER A 504 22.06 3.03 2.94
N LYS A 505 20.97 2.49 2.39
CA LYS A 505 19.59 2.76 2.83
C LYS A 505 19.20 1.76 3.90
N ILE A 506 19.02 2.25 5.11
CA ILE A 506 18.70 1.43 6.28
C ILE A 506 17.41 1.89 6.95
N ALA A 507 16.74 0.97 7.61
CA ALA A 507 15.63 1.27 8.51
C ALA A 507 15.91 0.67 9.89
N PHE A 508 15.39 1.29 10.93
CA PHE A 508 15.52 0.82 12.30
C PHE A 508 14.27 0.09 12.74
N MET A 509 14.47 -0.99 13.47
CA MET A 509 13.37 -1.78 14.04
C MET A 509 13.63 -2.08 15.52
N TYR A 510 12.56 -2.16 16.30
CA TYR A 510 12.59 -2.68 17.67
C TYR A 510 11.60 -3.86 17.77
N GLY A 511 12.11 -5.07 17.96
CA GLY A 511 11.30 -6.27 17.73
C GLY A 511 10.70 -6.23 16.31
N PRO A 512 9.38 -6.38 16.13
CA PRO A 512 8.73 -6.32 14.82
C PRO A 512 8.41 -4.89 14.35
N ILE A 513 8.65 -3.87 15.19
CA ILE A 513 8.16 -2.51 14.94
C ILE A 513 9.19 -1.67 14.21
N VAL A 514 8.80 -1.11 13.09
CA VAL A 514 9.59 -0.11 12.35
C VAL A 514 9.60 1.22 13.13
N LEU A 515 10.80 1.71 13.43
CA LEU A 515 11.01 3.00 14.05
C LEU A 515 11.32 4.04 12.96
N ALA A 516 10.39 4.95 12.73
CA ALA A 516 10.55 5.99 11.73
C ALA A 516 11.01 7.31 12.38
N GLY A 517 11.77 8.08 11.62
CA GLY A 517 12.20 9.41 12.03
C GLY A 517 11.04 10.40 12.02
N ALA A 518 10.79 11.04 13.15
CA ALA A 518 9.83 12.12 13.28
C ALA A 518 10.49 13.46 12.86
N LEU A 519 10.04 14.02 11.72
CA LEU A 519 10.67 15.18 11.08
C LEU A 519 9.87 16.48 11.22
N GLY A 520 8.79 16.46 12.01
CA GLY A 520 7.99 17.65 12.30
C GLY A 520 7.10 18.11 11.13
N ARG A 521 6.80 19.40 11.10
CA ARG A 521 5.78 19.98 10.18
C ARG A 521 6.34 21.08 9.26
N GLU A 522 7.62 21.12 9.02
CA GLU A 522 8.19 22.04 8.05
C GLU A 522 7.62 21.80 6.66
N ASN A 523 7.13 22.83 5.98
CA ASN A 523 6.45 22.73 4.68
C ASN A 523 5.37 21.62 4.67
N PHE A 524 4.61 21.47 5.74
CA PHE A 524 3.52 20.52 5.84
C PHE A 524 2.24 21.16 5.28
N PRO A 525 1.37 20.42 4.56
CA PRO A 525 0.11 20.97 4.05
C PRO A 525 -0.85 21.40 5.17
N GLU A 526 -1.80 22.28 4.84
CA GLU A 526 -2.86 22.69 5.77
C GLU A 526 -3.69 21.48 6.23
N THR A 527 -3.95 20.55 5.31
CA THR A 527 -4.59 19.26 5.60
C THR A 527 -3.95 18.14 4.79
N ASP A 528 -3.86 16.96 5.38
CA ASP A 528 -3.45 15.71 4.76
C ASP A 528 -4.63 14.73 4.58
N ILE A 529 -5.88 15.19 4.84
CA ILE A 529 -7.12 14.47 4.56
C ILE A 529 -7.73 15.05 3.29
N LEU A 530 -7.69 14.29 2.20
CA LEU A 530 -8.03 14.78 0.86
C LEU A 530 -8.91 13.81 0.08
N GLY A 531 -9.68 14.35 -0.87
CA GLY A 531 -10.46 13.55 -1.83
C GLY A 531 -9.59 12.82 -2.86
N ASP A 532 -8.46 13.38 -3.23
CA ASP A 532 -7.53 12.84 -4.23
C ASP A 532 -6.19 12.51 -3.57
N GLN A 533 -5.80 11.23 -3.58
CA GLN A 533 -4.56 10.73 -2.98
C GLN A 533 -3.28 11.22 -3.69
N LEU A 534 -3.37 11.64 -4.95
CA LEU A 534 -2.21 12.08 -5.74
C LEU A 534 -1.92 13.57 -5.60
N LYS A 535 -2.86 14.34 -5.05
CA LYS A 535 -2.79 15.80 -5.00
C LYS A 535 -1.51 16.34 -4.34
N LEU A 536 -0.94 15.62 -3.38
CA LEU A 536 0.24 16.04 -2.64
C LEU A 536 1.53 15.30 -3.07
N ASN A 537 1.52 14.57 -4.19
CA ASN A 537 2.70 13.83 -4.66
C ASN A 537 3.93 14.73 -4.90
N HIS A 538 3.71 15.96 -5.34
CA HIS A 538 4.74 16.94 -5.64
C HIS A 538 4.79 18.08 -4.60
N TYR A 539 4.21 17.87 -3.41
CA TYR A 539 4.28 18.84 -2.34
C TYR A 539 5.73 19.09 -1.95
N PRO A 540 6.13 20.35 -1.60
CA PRO A 540 7.51 20.68 -1.28
C PRO A 540 8.12 19.73 -0.25
N GLY A 541 9.32 19.20 -0.53
CA GLY A 541 10.05 18.33 0.38
C GLY A 541 10.80 19.08 1.47
N ILE A 542 11.50 18.34 2.31
CA ILE A 542 12.45 18.84 3.30
C ILE A 542 13.79 18.11 3.19
N ILE A 543 14.83 18.68 3.76
CA ILE A 543 16.11 17.99 3.90
C ILE A 543 15.96 16.94 5.01
N VAL A 544 16.29 15.68 4.69
CA VAL A 544 16.38 14.61 5.67
C VAL A 544 17.84 14.36 6.00
N PRO A 545 18.23 14.38 7.28
CA PRO A 545 19.63 14.18 7.64
C PRO A 545 20.19 12.84 7.17
N THR A 546 21.43 12.86 6.67
CA THR A 546 22.23 11.64 6.43
C THR A 546 22.87 11.23 7.75
N LEU A 547 22.76 9.97 8.14
CA LEU A 547 23.41 9.45 9.34
C LEU A 547 24.88 9.14 9.05
N VAL A 548 25.78 9.91 9.63
CA VAL A 548 27.23 9.77 9.45
C VAL A 548 27.84 9.11 10.68
N THR A 549 28.23 7.86 10.55
CA THR A 549 28.85 7.10 11.66
C THR A 549 29.72 5.98 11.14
N ASP A 550 30.91 5.85 11.73
CA ASP A 550 31.83 4.74 11.53
C ASP A 550 31.52 3.56 12.47
N ASN A 551 30.63 3.78 13.44
CA ASN A 551 30.23 2.75 14.39
C ASN A 551 29.14 1.84 13.79
N LEU A 552 29.38 0.54 13.81
CA LEU A 552 28.44 -0.47 13.35
C LEU A 552 27.54 -1.02 14.45
N ASN A 553 27.87 -0.75 15.72
CA ASN A 553 27.07 -1.18 16.85
C ASN A 553 25.92 -0.18 17.07
N ILE A 554 24.72 -0.58 16.65
CA ILE A 554 23.54 0.26 16.72
C ILE A 554 23.20 0.71 18.15
N GLU A 555 23.43 -0.15 19.14
CA GLU A 555 23.15 0.14 20.54
C GLU A 555 24.07 1.23 21.13
N GLU A 556 25.16 1.55 20.46
CA GLU A 556 26.07 2.63 20.90
C GLU A 556 25.59 4.00 20.43
N PHE A 557 24.92 4.11 19.27
CA PHE A 557 24.51 5.40 18.72
C PHE A 557 22.99 5.62 18.72
N ILE A 558 22.17 4.64 19.12
CA ILE A 558 20.72 4.83 19.34
C ILE A 558 20.39 4.46 20.79
N LYS A 559 19.75 5.38 21.48
CA LYS A 559 19.38 5.23 22.89
C LYS A 559 17.88 5.36 23.11
N PRO A 560 17.30 4.58 24.02
CA PRO A 560 15.92 4.78 24.41
C PRO A 560 15.77 6.09 25.19
N VAL A 561 14.83 6.93 24.78
CA VAL A 561 14.39 8.12 25.51
C VAL A 561 13.19 7.79 26.38
N ASN A 562 12.26 7.01 25.82
CA ASN A 562 11.10 6.51 26.54
C ASN A 562 10.74 5.12 26.00
N ILE A 563 11.20 4.08 26.67
CA ILE A 563 11.00 2.69 26.23
C ILE A 563 9.52 2.26 26.27
N SER A 564 8.73 2.76 27.22
CA SER A 564 7.30 2.43 27.34
C SER A 564 6.44 3.08 26.24
N LYS A 565 7.03 3.95 25.41
CA LYS A 565 6.42 4.53 24.20
C LYS A 565 7.24 4.21 22.95
N LEU A 566 8.26 3.37 23.07
CA LEU A 566 9.22 3.02 22.02
C LEU A 566 9.82 4.26 21.34
N ILE A 567 10.15 5.29 22.14
CA ILE A 567 10.81 6.51 21.65
C ILE A 567 12.31 6.37 21.87
N PHE A 568 13.06 6.53 20.77
CA PHE A 568 14.51 6.47 20.74
C PHE A 568 15.08 7.75 20.12
N GLU A 569 16.35 7.99 20.35
CA GLU A 569 17.10 9.11 19.77
C GLU A 569 18.48 8.63 19.34
N THR A 570 18.96 9.13 18.19
CA THR A 570 20.35 8.90 17.78
C THR A 570 21.29 9.81 18.57
N GLU A 571 22.56 9.43 18.65
CA GLU A 571 23.60 10.43 18.95
C GLU A 571 23.58 11.53 17.87
N ALA A 572 24.35 12.61 18.06
CA ALA A 572 24.41 13.74 17.12
C ALA A 572 25.20 13.35 15.84
N ILE A 573 24.63 12.45 15.02
CA ILE A 573 25.22 11.88 13.80
C ILE A 573 24.47 12.26 12.52
N GLY A 574 23.41 13.05 12.63
CA GLY A 574 22.63 13.51 11.46
C GLY A 574 23.29 14.72 10.81
N GLU A 575 23.70 14.60 9.55
CA GLU A 575 24.30 15.68 8.77
C GLU A 575 23.36 16.21 7.67
N PRO A 576 23.36 17.52 7.38
CA PRO A 576 24.23 18.55 7.97
C PRO A 576 23.80 18.97 9.39
N GLY A 577 24.76 19.38 10.19
CA GLY A 577 24.53 20.08 11.46
C GLY A 577 24.73 19.26 12.72
N ASN A 578 25.22 18.02 12.65
CA ASN A 578 25.40 17.11 13.79
C ASN A 578 24.12 17.01 14.64
N VAL A 579 22.98 16.77 13.98
CA VAL A 579 21.68 16.73 14.66
C VAL A 579 21.39 15.33 15.21
N LYS A 580 20.66 15.31 16.32
CA LYS A 580 20.03 14.09 16.83
C LYS A 580 18.72 13.83 16.11
N CYS A 581 18.45 12.58 15.82
CA CYS A 581 17.20 12.18 15.14
C CYS A 581 16.31 11.41 16.11
N THR A 582 15.07 11.85 16.24
CA THR A 582 14.06 11.16 17.05
C THR A 582 13.40 10.06 16.25
N LEU A 583 13.34 8.86 16.81
CA LEU A 583 12.74 7.67 16.21
C LEU A 583 11.54 7.25 17.04
N ILE A 584 10.39 7.04 16.38
CA ILE A 584 9.15 6.58 17.04
C ILE A 584 8.51 5.45 16.22
N PRO A 585 7.62 4.63 16.81
CA PRO A 585 6.88 3.62 16.07
C PRO A 585 6.16 4.21 14.86
N PHE A 586 6.33 3.62 13.69
CA PHE A 586 5.74 4.14 12.46
C PHE A 586 4.19 4.16 12.51
N TYR A 587 3.58 3.23 13.24
CA TYR A 587 2.14 3.22 13.46
C TYR A 587 1.62 4.41 14.29
N ALA A 588 2.49 5.04 15.08
CA ALA A 588 2.14 6.21 15.91
C ALA A 588 2.48 7.55 15.24
N LEU A 589 3.04 7.52 14.03
CA LEU A 589 3.53 8.70 13.34
C LEU A 589 2.51 9.19 12.30
N HIS A 590 1.72 10.21 12.67
CA HIS A 590 0.66 10.81 11.86
C HIS A 590 0.80 12.33 11.80
N HIS A 591 0.19 12.98 10.79
CA HIS A 591 0.08 14.45 10.63
C HIS A 591 1.40 15.21 10.71
N GLN A 592 2.48 14.57 10.30
CA GLN A 592 3.81 15.16 10.22
C GLN A 592 4.65 14.44 9.17
N ARG A 593 5.79 15.02 8.86
CA ARG A 593 6.77 14.43 7.99
C ARG A 593 7.56 13.33 8.70
N TYR A 594 7.98 12.34 7.90
CA TYR A 594 8.73 11.20 8.44
C TYR A 594 9.77 10.67 7.45
N THR A 595 10.65 9.83 7.96
CA THR A 595 11.46 8.94 7.15
C THR A 595 11.46 7.53 7.74
N ILE A 596 11.17 6.54 6.90
CA ILE A 596 11.30 5.12 7.23
C ILE A 596 12.75 4.67 6.96
N TYR A 597 13.29 5.12 5.84
CA TYR A 597 14.63 4.77 5.39
C TYR A 597 15.57 5.95 5.55
N TRP A 598 16.72 5.67 6.12
CA TRP A 598 17.80 6.62 6.32
C TRP A 598 18.94 6.33 5.36
N THR A 599 19.62 7.36 4.89
CA THR A 599 20.93 7.18 4.26
C THR A 599 21.97 7.13 5.37
N ARG A 600 22.79 6.08 5.39
CA ARG A 600 23.91 5.93 6.30
C ARG A 600 25.22 5.93 5.52
N MET A 601 26.21 6.70 6.01
CA MET A 601 27.55 6.80 5.44
C MET A 601 28.60 6.74 6.54
N THR A 602 29.78 6.29 6.21
CA THR A 602 30.98 6.49 7.03
C THR A 602 31.43 7.96 6.96
N SER A 603 32.23 8.40 7.93
CA SER A 603 32.83 9.74 7.91
C SER A 603 33.69 9.99 6.65
N GLU A 604 34.36 8.96 6.15
CA GLU A 604 35.18 9.04 4.93
C GLU A 604 34.29 9.20 3.69
N GLU A 605 33.23 8.39 3.55
CA GLU A 605 32.28 8.47 2.42
C GLU A 605 31.58 9.82 2.37
N TYR A 606 31.13 10.35 3.52
CA TYR A 606 30.46 11.64 3.60
C TYR A 606 31.40 12.78 3.16
N LYS A 607 32.64 12.82 3.70
CA LYS A 607 33.66 13.80 3.29
C LYS A 607 34.02 13.68 1.81
N LYS A 608 34.14 12.46 1.28
CA LYS A 608 34.41 12.27 -0.15
C LYS A 608 33.29 12.82 -1.02
N ASN A 609 32.03 12.64 -0.62
CA ASN A 609 30.88 13.16 -1.33
C ASN A 609 30.82 14.69 -1.26
N GLU A 610 31.11 15.29 -0.09
CA GLU A 610 31.23 16.74 0.03
C GLU A 610 32.34 17.33 -0.81
N LEU A 611 33.53 16.73 -0.78
CA LEU A 611 34.67 17.17 -1.60
C LEU A 611 34.41 17.00 -3.08
N ALA A 612 33.79 15.90 -3.50
CA ALA A 612 33.43 15.68 -4.90
C ALA A 612 32.39 16.70 -5.40
N SER A 613 31.44 17.07 -4.54
CA SER A 613 30.45 18.10 -4.84
C SER A 613 31.09 19.49 -4.94
N ALA A 614 32.01 19.84 -4.04
CA ALA A 614 32.74 21.10 -4.08
C ALA A 614 33.68 21.21 -5.27
N ASP A 615 34.43 20.14 -5.58
CA ASP A 615 35.33 20.08 -6.75
C ASP A 615 34.54 20.19 -8.07
N TYR A 616 33.38 19.53 -8.15
CA TYR A 616 32.48 19.63 -9.30
C TYR A 616 31.99 21.05 -9.50
N GLN A 617 31.55 21.74 -8.43
CA GLN A 617 31.05 23.11 -8.49
C GLN A 617 32.16 24.08 -8.87
N GLU A 618 33.35 23.93 -8.30
CA GLU A 618 34.51 24.77 -8.66
C GLU A 618 34.90 24.60 -10.15
N LYS A 619 34.91 23.36 -10.65
CA LYS A 619 35.18 23.10 -12.08
C LYS A 619 34.10 23.69 -12.98
N LEU A 620 32.82 23.54 -12.59
CA LEU A 620 31.68 24.09 -13.32
C LEU A 620 31.78 25.61 -13.38
N ASP A 621 32.09 26.29 -12.25
CA ASP A 621 32.22 27.74 -12.18
C ASP A 621 33.39 28.25 -13.04
N ARG A 622 34.51 27.54 -13.13
CA ARG A 622 35.67 27.89 -13.99
C ARG A 622 35.35 27.88 -15.47
N ILE A 623 34.46 27.03 -15.94
CA ILE A 623 34.08 26.94 -17.37
C ILE A 623 32.82 27.74 -17.69
N THR A 624 32.16 28.33 -16.67
CA THR A 624 30.95 29.12 -16.87
C THR A 624 31.24 30.49 -17.46
N ILE A 625 30.56 30.79 -18.55
CA ILE A 625 30.61 32.10 -19.22
C ILE A 625 29.49 32.99 -18.66
N ASP A 626 28.31 32.42 -18.47
CA ASP A 626 27.13 33.09 -17.95
C ASP A 626 26.20 32.15 -17.23
N SER A 627 25.40 32.65 -16.29
CA SER A 627 24.49 31.77 -15.52
C SER A 627 23.24 32.48 -14.99
N VAL A 628 22.12 31.76 -14.97
CA VAL A 628 20.86 32.19 -14.37
C VAL A 628 20.37 31.12 -13.39
N ASN A 629 20.05 31.54 -12.19
CA ASN A 629 19.30 30.74 -11.22
C ASN A 629 17.82 31.16 -11.31
N PRO A 630 16.93 30.28 -11.76
CA PRO A 630 15.50 30.56 -11.79
C PRO A 630 14.94 30.87 -10.39
N ASN A 631 13.90 31.71 -10.35
CA ASN A 631 13.27 32.22 -9.12
C ASN A 631 14.14 33.20 -8.28
N GLU A 632 15.29 33.63 -8.80
CA GLU A 632 16.05 34.71 -8.24
C GLU A 632 15.77 35.99 -9.04
N GLN A 633 15.14 36.98 -8.41
CA GLN A 633 14.60 38.16 -9.10
C GLN A 633 15.64 38.90 -9.90
N GLN A 634 16.80 39.22 -9.33
CA GLN A 634 17.81 40.04 -10.00
C GLN A 634 18.45 39.29 -11.19
N PRO A 635 18.91 38.05 -11.11
CA PRO A 635 19.43 37.31 -12.24
C PRO A 635 18.42 37.19 -13.40
N GLU A 636 17.15 36.95 -13.12
CA GLU A 636 16.11 36.84 -14.14
C GLU A 636 15.84 38.18 -14.86
N ILE A 637 15.89 39.30 -14.13
CA ILE A 637 15.73 40.63 -14.71
C ILE A 637 16.94 40.98 -15.59
N GLU A 638 18.16 40.75 -15.12
CA GLU A 638 19.40 41.03 -15.87
C GLU A 638 19.49 40.25 -17.18
N HIS A 639 18.96 39.02 -17.18
CA HIS A 639 18.87 38.16 -18.36
C HIS A 639 17.57 38.33 -19.15
N LYS A 640 16.84 39.44 -18.92
CA LYS A 640 15.62 39.84 -19.66
C LYS A 640 14.60 38.73 -19.79
N MET A 641 14.35 38.01 -18.71
CA MET A 641 13.40 36.90 -18.65
C MET A 641 12.06 37.26 -19.27
N LYS A 642 11.56 36.40 -20.18
CA LYS A 642 10.22 36.46 -20.76
C LYS A 642 9.53 35.15 -20.52
N CYS A 643 8.23 35.16 -20.20
CA CYS A 643 7.49 33.96 -19.98
C CYS A 643 6.01 34.06 -20.37
N LYS A 644 5.40 32.88 -20.55
CA LYS A 644 3.95 32.68 -20.73
C LYS A 644 3.59 31.34 -20.09
N ASN A 645 2.50 31.26 -19.33
CA ASN A 645 2.06 30.06 -18.63
C ASN A 645 3.23 29.40 -17.86
N SER A 646 3.98 30.20 -17.14
CA SER A 646 5.19 29.79 -16.42
C SER A 646 5.04 30.12 -14.94
N THR A 647 5.51 29.22 -14.09
CA THR A 647 5.57 29.40 -12.65
C THR A 647 6.99 29.13 -12.15
N SER A 648 7.34 29.72 -11.02
CA SER A 648 8.61 29.49 -10.34
C SER A 648 8.38 29.42 -8.85
N ASP A 649 9.20 28.63 -8.16
CA ASP A 649 9.15 28.47 -6.72
C ASP A 649 10.52 27.97 -6.21
N TYR A 650 10.63 27.79 -4.89
CA TYR A 650 11.81 27.26 -4.22
C TYR A 650 11.57 25.80 -3.79
N SER A 651 12.50 24.91 -4.11
CA SER A 651 12.49 23.53 -3.61
C SER A 651 13.43 23.41 -2.41
N SER A 652 12.87 23.19 -1.23
CA SER A 652 13.66 22.90 -0.03
C SER A 652 14.45 21.58 -0.15
N GLU A 653 13.94 20.61 -0.92
CA GLU A 653 14.57 19.32 -1.18
C GLU A 653 15.83 19.45 -2.06
N ALA A 654 15.78 20.33 -3.06
CA ALA A 654 16.91 20.65 -3.93
C ALA A 654 17.77 21.79 -3.40
N GLY A 655 17.30 22.54 -2.39
CA GLY A 655 17.97 23.68 -1.79
C GLY A 655 18.10 24.89 -2.71
N ARG A 656 17.23 25.03 -3.73
CA ARG A 656 17.32 26.14 -4.70
C ARG A 656 16.01 26.38 -5.47
N GLY A 657 15.94 27.54 -6.12
CA GLY A 657 14.81 27.94 -6.96
C GLY A 657 14.72 27.15 -8.26
N TRP A 658 13.52 27.10 -8.81
CA TRP A 658 13.22 26.46 -10.10
C TRP A 658 12.15 27.24 -10.87
N ARG A 659 12.09 26.99 -12.19
CA ARG A 659 11.06 27.50 -13.09
C ARG A 659 10.57 26.40 -14.03
N GLU A 660 9.27 26.41 -14.32
CA GLU A 660 8.64 25.54 -15.33
C GLU A 660 7.58 26.31 -16.12
N SER A 661 7.16 25.76 -17.25
CA SER A 661 5.98 26.23 -17.99
C SER A 661 5.15 25.05 -18.47
N MET A 662 3.83 25.27 -18.69
CA MET A 662 2.90 24.23 -19.12
C MET A 662 1.92 24.75 -20.17
N ASP A 663 1.23 23.85 -20.85
CA ASP A 663 0.11 24.15 -21.76
C ASP A 663 0.43 25.29 -22.77
N ASP A 664 1.29 24.99 -23.73
CA ASP A 664 1.79 25.97 -24.72
C ASP A 664 2.50 27.18 -24.09
N GLY A 665 3.04 26.97 -22.91
CA GLY A 665 3.83 27.95 -22.19
C GLY A 665 5.31 28.00 -22.61
N TYR A 666 6.00 29.01 -22.14
CA TYR A 666 7.45 29.14 -22.29
C TYR A 666 8.05 30.05 -21.24
N PHE A 667 9.36 29.94 -21.08
CA PHE A 667 10.21 30.96 -20.48
C PHE A 667 11.54 31.03 -21.24
N SER A 668 12.16 32.24 -21.27
CA SER A 668 13.43 32.46 -21.97
C SER A 668 14.30 33.46 -21.25
N TYR A 669 15.61 33.37 -21.51
CA TYR A 669 16.65 34.23 -20.96
C TYR A 669 17.61 34.66 -22.05
N GLU A 670 18.10 35.92 -21.99
CA GLU A 670 19.18 36.41 -22.82
C GLU A 670 20.52 36.09 -22.14
N MET A 671 21.31 35.18 -22.72
CA MET A 671 22.54 34.65 -22.11
C MET A 671 23.77 35.13 -22.90
N CYS A 672 24.85 35.51 -22.18
CA CYS A 672 26.13 35.82 -22.77
C CYS A 672 26.82 34.58 -23.32
N VAL A 673 27.52 34.72 -24.46
CA VAL A 673 28.27 33.66 -25.12
C VAL A 673 29.66 34.14 -25.53
N ASP A 674 30.59 33.22 -25.69
CA ASP A 674 31.87 33.48 -26.35
C ASP A 674 31.68 33.39 -27.86
N SER A 675 31.96 34.48 -28.57
CA SER A 675 31.80 34.54 -30.04
C SER A 675 32.83 33.70 -30.80
N ASP A 676 33.98 33.45 -30.22
CA ASP A 676 35.13 32.86 -30.87
C ASP A 676 35.30 31.37 -30.55
N GLU A 677 34.77 30.92 -29.38
CA GLU A 677 34.89 29.55 -28.89
C GLU A 677 33.61 28.75 -29.05
N GLN A 678 33.69 27.44 -28.87
CA GLN A 678 32.53 26.56 -28.80
C GLN A 678 31.78 26.77 -27.48
N ASN A 679 30.50 27.08 -27.56
CA ASN A 679 29.65 27.21 -26.37
C ASN A 679 28.78 25.98 -26.18
N TYR A 680 28.47 25.70 -24.91
CA TYR A 680 27.55 24.64 -24.50
C TYR A 680 26.53 25.22 -23.53
N LEU A 681 25.31 24.70 -23.59
CA LEU A 681 24.26 24.97 -22.63
C LEU A 681 24.28 23.89 -21.57
N ALA A 682 24.53 24.23 -20.30
CA ALA A 682 24.38 23.33 -19.17
C ALA A 682 23.08 23.70 -18.46
N VAL A 683 22.21 22.69 -18.27
CA VAL A 683 20.92 22.87 -17.62
C VAL A 683 20.84 21.91 -16.42
N THR A 684 20.51 22.47 -15.27
CA THR A 684 20.35 21.73 -14.02
C THR A 684 18.91 21.29 -13.85
N TYR A 685 18.70 19.98 -13.67
CA TYR A 685 17.41 19.33 -13.49
C TYR A 685 17.32 18.66 -12.12
N TRP A 686 16.08 18.42 -11.66
CA TRP A 686 15.82 17.52 -10.53
C TRP A 686 15.63 16.10 -11.02
N GLY A 687 16.44 15.19 -10.51
CA GLY A 687 16.52 13.84 -11.04
C GLY A 687 15.32 12.95 -10.73
N SER A 688 14.45 13.35 -9.79
CA SER A 688 13.18 12.64 -9.51
C SER A 688 12.01 13.16 -10.35
N ASP A 689 12.22 14.17 -11.22
CA ASP A 689 11.16 14.69 -12.06
C ASP A 689 10.71 13.66 -13.10
N LYS A 690 9.41 13.43 -13.16
CA LYS A 690 8.71 12.54 -14.07
C LYS A 690 7.33 13.09 -14.41
N GLU A 691 6.51 12.34 -15.12
CA GLU A 691 5.11 12.69 -15.33
C GLU A 691 4.38 12.97 -14.01
N CYS A 692 3.37 13.81 -14.05
CA CYS A 692 2.55 14.14 -12.90
C CYS A 692 1.10 14.35 -13.28
N PHE A 693 0.22 14.36 -12.27
CA PHE A 693 -1.19 14.66 -12.42
C PHE A 693 -1.49 16.00 -11.72
N ILE A 694 -2.10 16.93 -12.47
CA ILE A 694 -2.53 18.23 -11.96
C ILE A 694 -4.02 18.36 -12.29
N ASP A 695 -4.85 18.53 -11.27
CA ASP A 695 -6.31 18.63 -11.40
C ASP A 695 -6.93 17.47 -12.21
N GLY A 696 -6.40 16.25 -12.02
CA GLY A 696 -6.87 15.03 -12.68
C GLY A 696 -6.39 14.86 -14.14
N LYS A 697 -5.62 15.78 -14.68
CA LYS A 697 -5.03 15.73 -16.02
C LYS A 697 -3.57 15.27 -15.93
N ARG A 698 -3.18 14.32 -16.78
CA ARG A 698 -1.80 13.82 -16.85
C ARG A 698 -0.94 14.77 -17.63
N TYR A 699 0.21 15.13 -17.06
CA TYR A 699 1.25 15.93 -17.70
C TYR A 699 2.56 15.16 -17.80
N ILE A 700 3.18 15.16 -18.96
CA ILE A 700 4.53 14.61 -19.18
C ILE A 700 5.56 15.74 -19.21
N ARG A 701 6.74 15.48 -18.63
CA ARG A 701 7.86 16.43 -18.67
C ARG A 701 8.69 16.23 -19.92
N GLU A 702 8.10 16.63 -21.05
CA GLU A 702 8.73 16.62 -22.37
C GLU A 702 8.62 18.02 -22.98
N PHE A 703 9.74 18.60 -23.37
CA PHE A 703 9.80 19.98 -23.78
C PHE A 703 10.93 20.25 -24.80
N ASN A 704 10.81 21.38 -25.49
CA ASN A 704 11.78 21.80 -26.49
C ASN A 704 12.68 22.92 -25.96
N ILE A 705 13.96 22.87 -26.34
CA ILE A 705 14.96 23.93 -26.07
C ILE A 705 15.32 24.59 -27.38
N TYR A 706 15.19 25.92 -27.41
CA TYR A 706 15.49 26.75 -28.55
C TYR A 706 16.64 27.71 -28.23
N VAL A 707 17.45 28.04 -29.27
CA VAL A 707 18.42 29.13 -29.27
C VAL A 707 18.08 30.04 -30.41
N ASP A 708 17.91 31.36 -30.14
CA ASP A 708 17.53 32.37 -31.09
C ASP A 708 16.36 31.96 -32.02
N GLY A 709 15.36 31.31 -31.42
CA GLY A 709 14.15 30.83 -32.11
C GLY A 709 14.31 29.53 -32.91
N THR A 710 15.50 28.96 -32.97
CA THR A 710 15.75 27.66 -33.63
C THR A 710 15.77 26.53 -32.62
N LEU A 711 15.04 25.44 -32.90
CA LEU A 711 15.01 24.22 -32.07
C LEU A 711 16.39 23.56 -32.05
N ILE A 712 16.99 23.42 -30.86
CA ILE A 712 18.22 22.66 -30.68
C ILE A 712 17.93 21.20 -30.38
N LEU A 713 17.00 20.93 -29.43
CA LEU A 713 16.68 19.59 -29.02
C LEU A 713 15.32 19.53 -28.33
N GLN A 714 14.82 18.32 -28.19
CA GLN A 714 13.71 17.94 -27.31
C GLN A 714 14.27 17.15 -26.12
N GLU A 715 13.85 17.52 -24.91
CA GLU A 715 14.27 16.87 -23.66
C GLU A 715 13.10 16.18 -22.99
N THR A 716 13.39 15.08 -22.28
CA THR A 716 12.39 14.33 -21.48
C THR A 716 12.97 14.04 -20.11
N LEU A 717 12.24 14.44 -19.07
CA LEU A 717 12.56 14.08 -17.68
C LEU A 717 11.66 12.94 -17.23
N ASN A 718 12.28 11.82 -16.86
CA ASN A 718 11.60 10.63 -16.40
C ASN A 718 12.43 9.91 -15.35
N GLU A 719 12.54 10.54 -14.17
CA GLU A 719 13.26 9.99 -13.02
C GLU A 719 14.72 9.59 -13.34
N ASN A 720 15.40 10.45 -14.07
CA ASN A 720 16.74 10.18 -14.61
C ASN A 720 17.82 9.95 -13.53
N LYS A 721 17.70 10.60 -12.37
CA LYS A 721 18.68 10.53 -11.26
C LYS A 721 18.00 10.80 -9.91
N PRO A 722 17.22 9.86 -9.38
CA PRO A 722 16.37 10.08 -8.21
C PRO A 722 17.07 10.76 -7.05
N TYR A 723 16.39 11.75 -6.45
CA TYR A 723 16.80 12.50 -5.26
C TYR A 723 18.10 13.30 -5.40
N ALA A 724 18.52 13.66 -6.60
CA ALA A 724 19.69 14.48 -6.84
C ALA A 724 19.49 15.51 -7.93
N LEU A 725 20.11 16.67 -7.79
CA LEU A 725 20.31 17.58 -8.92
C LEU A 725 21.35 16.99 -9.87
N PHE A 726 21.15 17.22 -11.16
CA PHE A 726 22.14 16.82 -12.17
C PHE A 726 22.13 17.78 -13.35
N ASP A 727 23.30 17.98 -13.92
CA ASP A 727 23.49 18.83 -15.10
C ASP A 727 23.50 17.97 -16.38
N LYS A 728 22.86 18.49 -17.43
CA LYS A 728 23.02 18.02 -18.82
C LYS A 728 23.64 19.11 -19.67
N PHE A 729 24.58 18.70 -20.49
CA PHE A 729 25.31 19.58 -21.38
C PHE A 729 24.85 19.39 -22.82
N TYR A 730 24.48 20.48 -23.47
CA TYR A 730 24.01 20.48 -24.86
C TYR A 730 24.91 21.37 -25.71
N VAL A 731 25.26 20.88 -26.88
CA VAL A 731 26.07 21.67 -27.85
C VAL A 731 25.23 22.83 -28.39
N ILE A 732 25.72 24.03 -28.29
CA ILE A 732 25.15 25.18 -29.03
C ILE A 732 25.90 25.25 -30.36
N PRO A 733 25.24 25.02 -31.52
CA PRO A 733 25.92 25.11 -32.81
C PRO A 733 26.60 26.48 -32.99
N LYS A 734 27.85 26.47 -33.42
CA LYS A 734 28.69 27.68 -33.50
C LYS A 734 28.09 28.78 -34.39
N GLU A 735 27.23 28.43 -35.32
CA GLU A 735 26.48 29.37 -36.18
C GLU A 735 25.55 30.31 -35.38
N PHE A 736 25.12 29.93 -34.18
CA PHE A 736 24.29 30.78 -33.32
C PHE A 736 25.11 31.73 -32.44
N THR A 737 26.39 31.47 -32.21
CA THR A 737 27.23 32.27 -31.32
C THR A 737 28.27 33.10 -32.09
N ASN A 738 28.62 32.70 -33.30
CA ASN A 738 29.66 33.36 -34.11
C ASN A 738 29.36 34.85 -34.34
N GLY A 739 30.25 35.73 -33.89
CA GLY A 739 30.10 37.18 -33.99
C GLY A 739 29.02 37.77 -33.08
N LYS A 740 28.46 37.00 -32.14
CA LYS A 740 27.46 37.48 -31.18
C LYS A 740 28.01 37.47 -29.77
N GLY A 741 27.63 38.47 -28.97
CA GLY A 741 27.93 38.46 -27.53
C GLY A 741 26.83 37.84 -26.66
N LYS A 742 25.63 37.65 -27.25
CA LYS A 742 24.47 37.11 -26.53
C LYS A 742 23.54 36.31 -27.44
N ILE A 743 22.80 35.38 -26.86
CA ILE A 743 21.76 34.57 -27.49
C ILE A 743 20.53 34.50 -26.60
N GLU A 744 19.35 34.21 -27.15
CA GLU A 744 18.18 33.87 -26.40
C GLU A 744 18.10 32.34 -26.23
N VAL A 745 18.07 31.85 -24.97
CA VAL A 745 17.77 30.44 -24.63
C VAL A 745 16.33 30.37 -24.18
N LYS A 746 15.52 29.48 -24.80
CA LYS A 746 14.08 29.38 -24.54
C LYS A 746 13.65 27.93 -24.33
N PHE A 747 12.83 27.70 -23.30
CA PHE A 747 12.23 26.44 -22.98
C PHE A 747 10.73 26.52 -23.26
N THR A 748 10.16 25.54 -23.97
CA THR A 748 8.73 25.56 -24.34
C THR A 748 8.07 24.23 -24.06
N SER A 749 6.87 24.29 -23.51
CA SER A 749 5.94 23.14 -23.40
C SER A 749 4.90 23.20 -24.53
N SER A 750 4.31 22.05 -24.85
CA SER A 750 3.09 21.95 -25.66
C SER A 750 1.90 21.56 -24.77
N ASP A 751 0.71 21.38 -25.36
CA ASP A 751 -0.48 20.94 -24.61
C ASP A 751 -0.21 19.61 -23.87
N GLU A 752 -0.69 19.49 -22.62
CA GLU A 752 -0.47 18.37 -21.70
C GLU A 752 1.01 18.05 -21.40
N LYS A 753 1.92 19.04 -21.61
CA LYS A 753 3.35 18.89 -21.32
C LYS A 753 3.86 20.02 -20.43
N ILE A 754 4.93 19.69 -19.69
CA ILE A 754 5.64 20.63 -18.81
C ILE A 754 7.08 20.78 -19.28
N ALA A 755 7.53 22.01 -19.45
CA ALA A 755 8.93 22.34 -19.64
C ALA A 755 9.60 22.61 -18.29
N GLY A 756 10.37 21.69 -17.80
CA GLY A 756 11.09 21.82 -16.52
C GLY A 756 10.60 20.80 -15.49
N ARG A 757 10.91 20.94 -14.22
CA ARG A 757 11.52 22.08 -13.46
C ARG A 757 13.00 22.30 -13.84
N ILE A 758 13.35 23.53 -14.17
CA ILE A 758 14.72 23.95 -14.44
C ILE A 758 15.26 24.64 -13.18
N PHE A 759 16.37 24.15 -12.66
CA PHE A 759 17.00 24.62 -11.42
C PHE A 759 18.22 25.49 -11.64
N GLY A 760 18.76 25.52 -12.84
CA GLY A 760 19.89 26.35 -13.23
C GLY A 760 20.13 26.27 -14.70
N ILE A 761 20.63 27.38 -15.26
CA ILE A 761 20.97 27.51 -16.66
C ILE A 761 22.34 28.17 -16.74
N ARG A 762 23.27 27.57 -17.48
CA ARG A 762 24.61 28.12 -17.68
C ARG A 762 25.03 28.04 -19.15
N ILE A 763 25.74 29.01 -19.60
CA ILE A 763 26.58 28.91 -20.81
C ILE A 763 27.98 28.54 -20.34
N VAL A 764 28.56 27.51 -20.92
CA VAL A 764 29.86 26.98 -20.51
C VAL A 764 30.77 26.76 -21.74
N SER A 765 32.08 26.83 -21.51
CA SER A 765 33.09 26.66 -22.56
C SER A 765 33.47 25.23 -22.88
N LYS A 766 33.01 24.25 -22.07
CA LYS A 766 33.25 22.80 -22.21
C LYS A 766 32.00 22.00 -21.90
N ASN A 767 31.89 20.80 -22.46
CA ASN A 767 30.78 19.88 -22.24
C ASN A 767 31.08 18.75 -21.20
N GLU A 768 32.27 18.76 -20.61
CA GLU A 768 32.73 17.76 -19.62
C GLU A 768 33.46 18.45 -18.48
N LEU A 769 33.32 17.89 -17.25
CA LEU A 769 33.93 18.40 -16.03
C LEU A 769 34.98 17.42 -15.48
#